data_e24600478210eca2392939d5b4f9ba5b
#
_entry.id   e24600478210eca2392939d5b4f9ba5b
#
_cell.length_a   1.000
_cell.length_b   1.000
_cell.length_c   1.000
_cell.angle_alpha   90.00
_cell.angle_beta   90.00
_cell.angle_gamma   90.00
#
_symmetry.space_group_name_H-M   'P 1'
#
loop_
_entity.id
_entity.type
_entity.pdbx_description
1 polymer ?
#
loop_
_entity_poly.entity_id
_entity_poly.type
_entity_poly.pdbx_seq_one_letter_code
_entity_poly.pdbx_strand_id
1 'polypeptide(L)'
;MCLVSLSGFCTTQKKYQLKSPDEKLEVNVGIGKNICYSLLHEGNPVIMPSPISMTLADGRVLGKDAKVKRIQRQKIEELIDAPLYKRSQVQNLCNEMILTFKGGFQIYFRAYNEGMAYRFVMTKDKPFEVVNEEATFNLGQERMGYVPFVRGGKGKSMEKQFFNSFENIYTHTQVSEMPSNQIAFTPVVVELDNGKKLCIAESDVNSYPGMFVHAAEGTASLKGVFAPYPKTLKQGGHNNLQMLVTERESYIAKCGGKRSFPWRIAIVSSEDKELLDNDMVYKLAEPSRLEDISWIKPGKVAWEWWNHWGLSGVDFKAGVNNATYKFYIDFAAKHGIEYVILDEGWAVNLKADLFQIIPEIDLEELVGYADSKNVGLILWAGYRAFDRDLEAVCKYYSELGIKGFKVDFMDRDDQPMVDFHYRAAAMAAKYHLMLDFHGSYKPTGLNRTFPNVINFEAVHGLEQLKFASNGKVDQVTYDVTMPFIRMVAGPVDYTQGAMLNSTRKDFRPINEAPMSMGTRCRQLAEYVVFESPLSMLCDSPVHYEREAECTFFITGIPTTWDETVALDGKIGEYIAMARRKGDVWYVGTLSDWKARTLTLDLSFLGEGAWKAEIYKDGVNADRIPADYTRTVIDVPQDRKLFVNMAEGGGCALKIYR
;
A
#
# COMPACT_ATOMS: atom_id res chain seq x y z
N MET A 1 40.62 -5.38 14.36
CA MET A 1 40.48 -4.63 13.09
C MET A 1 40.94 -5.55 11.97
N CYS A 2 40.08 -6.42 11.50
CA CYS A 2 40.33 -7.29 10.33
C CYS A 2 39.34 -6.85 9.24
N LEU A 3 39.90 -6.10 8.28
CA LEU A 3 39.26 -5.85 7.00
C LEU A 3 39.19 -7.16 6.22
N VAL A 4 38.08 -7.88 6.33
CA VAL A 4 37.80 -8.97 5.39
C VAL A 4 37.38 -8.31 4.09
N SER A 5 38.29 -8.31 3.13
CA SER A 5 38.06 -7.79 1.79
C SER A 5 37.03 -8.64 1.05
N LEU A 6 35.77 -8.19 1.01
CA LEU A 6 34.72 -8.65 0.10
C LEU A 6 34.98 -8.20 -1.37
N SER A 7 36.26 -8.09 -1.78
CA SER A 7 36.66 -7.59 -3.09
C SER A 7 36.55 -8.60 -4.24
N GLY A 8 35.92 -9.77 -4.04
CA GLY A 8 35.87 -10.84 -5.05
C GLY A 8 34.79 -10.72 -6.12
N PHE A 9 33.70 -9.96 -5.92
CA PHE A 9 32.51 -10.05 -6.77
C PHE A 9 32.37 -8.97 -7.85
N CYS A 10 32.99 -7.80 -7.71
CA CYS A 10 32.83 -6.68 -8.65
C CYS A 10 34.18 -6.17 -9.19
N THR A 11 34.92 -7.00 -9.92
CA THR A 11 36.08 -6.51 -10.69
C THR A 11 35.60 -5.63 -11.85
N THR A 12 35.70 -4.32 -11.71
CA THR A 12 35.17 -3.35 -12.66
C THR A 12 36.18 -3.00 -13.74
N GLN A 13 35.87 -3.21 -15.01
CA GLN A 13 36.66 -2.77 -16.16
C GLN A 13 36.24 -1.38 -16.68
N LYS A 14 34.93 -1.06 -16.58
CA LYS A 14 34.35 0.23 -16.99
C LYS A 14 33.36 0.73 -15.95
N LYS A 15 33.40 2.04 -15.69
CA LYS A 15 32.49 2.72 -14.74
C LYS A 15 31.63 3.74 -15.47
N TYR A 16 30.38 3.85 -15.08
CA TYR A 16 29.43 4.85 -15.54
C TYR A 16 28.76 5.47 -14.32
N GLN A 17 28.54 6.78 -14.38
CA GLN A 17 27.97 7.56 -13.29
C GLN A 17 26.69 8.24 -13.77
N LEU A 18 25.69 8.32 -12.90
CA LEU A 18 24.47 9.08 -13.08
C LEU A 18 24.17 9.81 -11.78
N LYS A 19 23.92 11.12 -11.83
CA LYS A 19 23.54 11.93 -10.68
C LYS A 19 22.08 12.30 -10.73
N SER A 20 21.47 12.53 -9.56
CA SER A 20 20.16 13.17 -9.44
C SER A 20 20.16 14.61 -10.00
N PRO A 21 19.00 15.22 -10.28
CA PRO A 21 18.93 16.61 -10.74
C PRO A 21 19.55 17.62 -9.77
N ASP A 22 19.47 17.40 -8.45
CA ASP A 22 20.11 18.20 -7.40
C ASP A 22 21.56 17.80 -7.07
N GLU A 23 22.09 16.79 -7.79
CA GLU A 23 23.42 16.21 -7.65
C GLU A 23 23.75 15.54 -6.30
N LYS A 24 22.81 15.42 -5.37
CA LYS A 24 23.04 14.80 -4.06
C LYS A 24 23.10 13.28 -4.12
N LEU A 25 22.34 12.65 -5.01
CA LEU A 25 22.41 11.21 -5.25
C LEU A 25 23.31 10.89 -6.44
N GLU A 26 24.16 9.89 -6.27
CA GLU A 26 25.07 9.41 -7.29
C GLU A 26 24.97 7.90 -7.44
N VAL A 27 24.53 7.45 -8.61
CA VAL A 27 24.48 6.03 -9.00
C VAL A 27 25.72 5.72 -9.80
N ASN A 28 26.54 4.80 -9.30
CA ASN A 28 27.73 4.30 -10.00
C ASN A 28 27.45 2.90 -10.53
N VAL A 29 27.66 2.68 -11.83
CA VAL A 29 27.45 1.39 -12.49
C VAL A 29 28.78 0.86 -12.99
N GLY A 30 29.22 -0.28 -12.46
CA GLY A 30 30.42 -0.99 -12.83
C GLY A 30 30.13 -2.14 -13.78
N ILE A 31 30.84 -2.20 -14.89
CA ILE A 31 30.75 -3.30 -15.86
C ILE A 31 32.07 -4.08 -15.85
N GLY A 32 32.00 -5.34 -15.49
CA GLY A 32 33.13 -6.28 -15.42
C GLY A 32 32.65 -7.69 -15.69
N LYS A 33 33.09 -8.67 -14.89
CA LYS A 33 32.55 -10.03 -14.92
C LYS A 33 31.05 -10.04 -14.64
N ASN A 34 30.62 -9.19 -13.70
CA ASN A 34 29.21 -8.94 -13.42
C ASN A 34 28.90 -7.45 -13.63
N ILE A 35 27.63 -7.11 -13.79
CA ILE A 35 27.16 -5.73 -13.66
C ILE A 35 26.85 -5.49 -12.20
N CYS A 36 27.44 -4.43 -11.63
CA CYS A 36 27.19 -3.99 -10.28
C CYS A 36 26.77 -2.52 -10.26
N TYR A 37 25.92 -2.15 -9.34
CA TYR A 37 25.63 -0.74 -9.05
C TYR A 37 25.97 -0.41 -7.61
N SER A 38 26.20 0.86 -7.32
CA SER A 38 26.29 1.41 -5.97
C SER A 38 25.60 2.76 -5.92
N LEU A 39 25.19 3.17 -4.72
CA LEU A 39 24.50 4.43 -4.48
C LEU A 39 25.21 5.21 -3.39
N LEU A 40 25.46 6.49 -3.67
CA LEU A 40 25.93 7.45 -2.68
C LEU A 40 24.89 8.55 -2.50
N HIS A 41 24.78 9.07 -1.30
CA HIS A 41 24.01 10.26 -0.98
C HIS A 41 24.90 11.27 -0.26
N GLU A 42 25.04 12.46 -0.86
CA GLU A 42 25.94 13.51 -0.37
C GLU A 42 27.38 12.99 -0.14
N GLY A 43 27.86 12.16 -1.07
CA GLY A 43 29.18 11.54 -1.03
C GLY A 43 29.32 10.33 -0.09
N ASN A 44 28.29 10.02 0.73
CA ASN A 44 28.32 8.90 1.67
C ASN A 44 27.72 7.64 1.04
N PRO A 45 28.33 6.45 1.20
CA PRO A 45 27.78 5.21 0.68
C PRO A 45 26.45 4.84 1.36
N VAL A 46 25.44 4.55 0.53
CA VAL A 46 24.10 4.04 0.93
C VAL A 46 23.96 2.58 0.53
N ILE A 47 24.34 2.26 -0.71
CA ILE A 47 24.40 0.89 -1.23
C ILE A 47 25.80 0.67 -1.77
N MET A 48 26.48 -0.32 -1.24
CA MET A 48 27.80 -0.77 -1.70
C MET A 48 27.67 -1.52 -3.04
N PRO A 49 28.77 -1.79 -3.77
CA PRO A 49 28.69 -2.51 -5.04
C PRO A 49 27.84 -3.78 -4.93
N SER A 50 26.71 -3.78 -5.63
CA SER A 50 25.64 -4.78 -5.60
C SER A 50 25.45 -5.40 -6.98
N PRO A 51 25.65 -6.72 -7.15
CA PRO A 51 25.48 -7.37 -8.43
C PRO A 51 24.01 -7.45 -8.83
N ILE A 52 23.77 -7.30 -10.13
CA ILE A 52 22.46 -7.49 -10.75
C ILE A 52 22.59 -8.35 -12.00
N SER A 53 21.69 -9.33 -12.15
CA SER A 53 21.68 -10.20 -13.32
C SER A 53 20.31 -10.86 -13.52
N MET A 54 20.09 -11.44 -14.69
CA MET A 54 18.89 -12.22 -14.99
C MET A 54 19.28 -13.51 -15.73
N THR A 55 18.95 -14.64 -15.15
CA THR A 55 19.24 -15.97 -15.72
C THR A 55 18.05 -16.43 -16.54
N LEU A 56 18.31 -16.79 -17.80
CA LEU A 56 17.31 -17.30 -18.73
C LEU A 56 17.40 -18.82 -18.84
N ALA A 57 16.30 -19.48 -19.22
CA ALA A 57 16.22 -20.94 -19.34
C ALA A 57 17.15 -21.51 -20.43
N ASP A 58 17.56 -20.71 -21.41
CA ASP A 58 18.53 -21.11 -22.43
C ASP A 58 20.00 -21.05 -21.95
N GLY A 59 20.23 -20.80 -20.65
CA GLY A 59 21.53 -20.74 -20.02
C GLY A 59 22.24 -19.38 -20.12
N ARG A 60 21.66 -18.39 -20.81
CA ARG A 60 22.21 -17.03 -20.83
C ARG A 60 21.99 -16.35 -19.48
N VAL A 61 22.99 -15.61 -19.03
CA VAL A 61 22.89 -14.73 -17.86
C VAL A 61 23.10 -13.29 -18.32
N LEU A 62 22.01 -12.54 -18.38
CA LEU A 62 22.07 -11.10 -18.67
C LEU A 62 22.76 -10.41 -17.51
N GLY A 63 23.84 -9.68 -17.77
CA GLY A 63 24.66 -9.03 -16.74
C GLY A 63 25.99 -9.72 -16.46
N LYS A 64 26.21 -10.97 -16.93
CA LYS A 64 27.50 -11.65 -16.83
C LYS A 64 28.31 -11.44 -18.11
N ASP A 65 29.59 -11.06 -17.97
CA ASP A 65 30.54 -10.77 -19.06
C ASP A 65 29.95 -9.81 -20.13
N ALA A 66 29.08 -8.91 -19.69
CA ALA A 66 28.27 -8.06 -20.54
C ALA A 66 29.12 -6.96 -21.21
N LYS A 67 28.87 -6.69 -22.50
CA LYS A 67 29.58 -5.68 -23.29
C LYS A 67 28.61 -4.57 -23.70
N VAL A 68 28.86 -3.35 -23.20
CA VAL A 68 28.10 -2.16 -23.57
C VAL A 68 28.34 -1.84 -25.04
N LYS A 69 27.25 -1.69 -25.80
CA LYS A 69 27.22 -1.29 -27.21
C LYS A 69 26.95 0.21 -27.37
N ARG A 70 26.05 0.77 -26.55
CA ARG A 70 25.60 2.17 -26.62
C ARG A 70 25.21 2.66 -25.24
N ILE A 71 25.38 3.94 -25.01
CA ILE A 71 24.93 4.67 -23.83
C ILE A 71 24.08 5.83 -24.30
N GLN A 72 22.94 6.02 -23.65
CA GLN A 72 22.09 7.19 -23.84
C GLN A 72 21.87 7.83 -22.47
N ARG A 73 21.81 9.15 -22.42
CA ARG A 73 21.46 9.92 -21.24
C ARG A 73 20.42 10.95 -21.63
N GLN A 74 19.43 11.14 -20.75
CA GLN A 74 18.41 12.15 -20.90
C GLN A 74 17.93 12.62 -19.54
N LYS A 75 17.40 13.82 -19.50
CA LYS A 75 16.61 14.35 -18.40
C LYS A 75 15.15 14.03 -18.70
N ILE A 76 14.42 13.54 -17.72
CA ILE A 76 12.96 13.41 -17.74
C ILE A 76 12.42 14.53 -16.86
N GLU A 77 11.50 15.29 -17.39
CA GLU A 77 10.82 16.36 -16.66
C GLU A 77 9.39 16.45 -17.19
N GLU A 78 8.47 15.90 -16.43
CA GLU A 78 7.05 15.86 -16.76
C GLU A 78 6.19 16.09 -15.53
N LEU A 79 5.01 16.62 -15.71
CA LEU A 79 3.97 16.73 -14.70
C LEU A 79 2.90 15.69 -15.00
N ILE A 80 2.68 14.76 -14.09
CA ILE A 80 1.72 13.67 -14.23
C ILE A 80 0.43 14.09 -13.55
N ASP A 81 -0.68 14.14 -14.29
CA ASP A 81 -2.00 14.33 -13.71
C ASP A 81 -2.43 13.10 -12.92
N ALA A 82 -2.83 13.29 -11.68
CA ALA A 82 -3.12 12.21 -10.72
C ALA A 82 -4.36 12.52 -9.86
N PRO A 83 -5.56 12.73 -10.47
CA PRO A 83 -6.75 13.24 -9.77
C PRO A 83 -7.32 12.27 -8.73
N LEU A 84 -6.94 10.99 -8.76
CA LEU A 84 -7.39 9.93 -7.85
C LEU A 84 -6.31 9.53 -6.82
N TYR A 85 -5.32 10.40 -6.61
CA TYR A 85 -4.15 10.14 -5.79
C TYR A 85 -4.08 11.12 -4.60
N LYS A 86 -3.02 11.02 -3.80
CA LYS A 86 -2.75 11.90 -2.66
C LYS A 86 -2.38 13.35 -3.04
N ARG A 87 -2.27 13.63 -4.32
CA ARG A 87 -2.09 14.96 -4.91
C ARG A 87 -2.60 14.95 -6.35
N SER A 88 -3.12 16.08 -6.82
CA SER A 88 -3.69 16.18 -8.17
C SER A 88 -2.64 16.10 -9.29
N GLN A 89 -1.39 16.43 -8.98
CA GLN A 89 -0.28 16.40 -9.92
C GLN A 89 1.00 15.88 -9.24
N VAL A 90 1.74 15.04 -9.95
CA VAL A 90 3.00 14.45 -9.49
C VAL A 90 4.13 14.89 -10.41
N GLN A 91 5.15 15.55 -9.85
CA GLN A 91 6.33 15.92 -10.61
C GLN A 91 7.26 14.72 -10.82
N ASN A 92 7.48 14.31 -12.06
CA ASN A 92 8.43 13.29 -12.45
C ASN A 92 9.69 13.95 -13.02
N LEU A 93 10.66 14.20 -12.13
CA LEU A 93 11.93 14.84 -12.47
C LEU A 93 13.09 13.92 -12.13
N CYS A 94 13.80 13.43 -13.15
CA CYS A 94 14.98 12.59 -12.94
C CYS A 94 15.98 12.68 -14.11
N ASN A 95 17.20 12.23 -13.87
CA ASN A 95 18.14 11.91 -14.93
C ASN A 95 18.09 10.41 -15.22
N GLU A 96 18.11 10.04 -16.50
CA GLU A 96 18.07 8.65 -16.95
C GLU A 96 19.33 8.29 -17.75
N MET A 97 19.86 7.10 -17.50
CA MET A 97 20.93 6.48 -18.27
C MET A 97 20.49 5.11 -18.76
N ILE A 98 20.57 4.91 -20.07
CA ILE A 98 20.25 3.65 -20.75
C ILE A 98 21.52 3.01 -21.26
N LEU A 99 21.86 1.85 -20.72
CA LEU A 99 22.98 1.03 -21.19
C LEU A 99 22.44 -0.06 -22.10
N THR A 100 22.79 -0.01 -23.40
CA THR A 100 22.44 -1.05 -24.38
C THR A 100 23.60 -2.03 -24.49
N PHE A 101 23.31 -3.33 -24.35
CA PHE A 101 24.31 -4.39 -24.34
C PHE A 101 24.29 -5.22 -25.64
N LYS A 102 25.44 -5.82 -25.97
CA LYS A 102 25.48 -6.96 -26.90
C LYS A 102 24.68 -8.11 -26.27
N GLY A 103 23.87 -8.80 -27.03
CA GLY A 103 23.01 -9.88 -26.49
C GLY A 103 21.53 -9.56 -26.54
N GLY A 104 21.14 -8.29 -26.80
CA GLY A 104 19.76 -7.88 -27.05
C GLY A 104 18.99 -7.55 -25.79
N PHE A 105 19.65 -6.89 -24.86
CA PHE A 105 19.01 -6.33 -23.67
C PHE A 105 19.57 -4.93 -23.36
N GLN A 106 18.82 -4.21 -22.53
CA GLN A 106 19.20 -2.91 -21.99
C GLN A 106 19.00 -2.93 -20.47
N ILE A 107 19.67 -2.02 -19.77
CA ILE A 107 19.38 -1.67 -18.39
C ILE A 107 19.18 -0.17 -18.32
N TYR A 108 18.06 0.24 -17.75
CA TYR A 108 17.72 1.62 -17.48
C TYR A 108 18.06 1.91 -16.03
N PHE A 109 18.72 3.04 -15.78
CA PHE A 109 18.95 3.61 -14.47
C PHE A 109 18.33 4.99 -14.43
N ARG A 110 17.56 5.29 -13.40
CA ARG A 110 17.00 6.61 -13.11
C ARG A 110 17.49 7.09 -11.76
N ALA A 111 17.93 8.34 -11.69
CA ALA A 111 18.31 9.02 -10.46
C ALA A 111 17.38 10.20 -10.24
N TYR A 112 16.55 10.10 -9.19
CA TYR A 112 15.67 11.13 -8.65
C TYR A 112 16.36 11.82 -7.49
N ASN A 113 15.85 12.96 -7.02
CA ASN A 113 16.37 13.60 -5.80
C ASN A 113 16.11 12.75 -4.55
N GLU A 114 15.04 11.98 -4.56
CA GLU A 114 14.60 11.11 -3.47
C GLU A 114 15.04 9.64 -3.59
N GLY A 115 15.77 9.25 -4.64
CA GLY A 115 16.21 7.86 -4.79
C GLY A 115 16.66 7.47 -6.18
N MET A 116 16.92 6.19 -6.36
CA MET A 116 17.24 5.59 -7.65
C MET A 116 16.33 4.43 -7.99
N ALA A 117 16.24 4.14 -9.28
CA ALA A 117 15.62 2.91 -9.77
C ALA A 117 16.38 2.33 -10.94
N TYR A 118 16.34 0.98 -11.08
CA TYR A 118 16.81 0.30 -12.29
C TYR A 118 15.82 -0.76 -12.76
N ARG A 119 15.85 -1.04 -14.06
CA ARG A 119 15.14 -2.19 -14.64
C ARG A 119 15.88 -2.77 -15.84
N PHE A 120 15.69 -4.06 -16.06
CA PHE A 120 16.06 -4.72 -17.31
C PHE A 120 15.00 -4.47 -18.39
N VAL A 121 15.45 -4.47 -19.65
CA VAL A 121 14.57 -4.42 -20.84
C VAL A 121 15.09 -5.41 -21.87
N MET A 122 14.26 -6.36 -22.27
CA MET A 122 14.55 -7.26 -23.38
C MET A 122 14.17 -6.59 -24.70
N THR A 123 15.11 -6.56 -25.66
CA THR A 123 14.90 -5.90 -26.97
C THR A 123 14.65 -6.88 -28.11
N LYS A 124 14.81 -8.17 -27.87
CA LYS A 124 14.57 -9.22 -28.86
C LYS A 124 13.13 -9.72 -28.79
N ASP A 125 12.52 -9.86 -29.94
CA ASP A 125 11.14 -10.35 -30.07
C ASP A 125 11.12 -11.88 -30.27
N LYS A 126 11.55 -12.62 -29.24
CA LYS A 126 11.49 -14.08 -29.17
C LYS A 126 11.06 -14.49 -27.78
N PRO A 127 10.13 -15.44 -27.64
CA PRO A 127 9.75 -15.98 -26.33
C PRO A 127 10.96 -16.52 -25.57
N PHE A 128 10.93 -16.34 -24.24
CA PHE A 128 11.94 -16.85 -23.32
C PHE A 128 11.36 -17.03 -21.93
N GLU A 129 12.05 -17.78 -21.10
CA GLU A 129 11.71 -17.98 -19.69
C GLU A 129 12.83 -17.39 -18.82
N VAL A 130 12.44 -16.75 -17.73
CA VAL A 130 13.36 -16.24 -16.70
C VAL A 130 13.40 -17.27 -15.57
N VAL A 131 14.58 -17.80 -15.30
CA VAL A 131 14.79 -18.78 -14.23
C VAL A 131 14.98 -18.06 -12.89
N ASN A 132 15.73 -16.97 -12.89
CA ASN A 132 16.01 -16.18 -11.70
C ASN A 132 16.42 -14.73 -12.03
N GLU A 133 16.13 -13.81 -11.13
CA GLU A 133 16.66 -12.45 -11.12
C GLU A 133 17.53 -12.26 -9.87
N GLU A 134 18.77 -11.79 -10.06
CA GLU A 134 19.63 -11.35 -8.99
C GLU A 134 19.43 -9.86 -8.78
N ALA A 135 18.68 -9.51 -7.72
CA ALA A 135 18.48 -8.14 -7.26
C ALA A 135 19.13 -8.01 -5.87
N THR A 136 20.28 -7.39 -5.78
CA THR A 136 21.05 -7.29 -4.55
C THR A 136 21.10 -5.85 -4.04
N PHE A 137 21.01 -5.68 -2.71
CA PHE A 137 21.13 -4.42 -1.99
C PHE A 137 22.15 -4.62 -0.87
N ASN A 138 23.43 -4.36 -1.16
CA ASN A 138 24.52 -4.52 -0.21
C ASN A 138 24.64 -3.27 0.66
N LEU A 139 24.35 -3.40 1.95
CA LEU A 139 24.36 -2.29 2.91
C LEU A 139 25.76 -1.96 3.44
N GLY A 140 26.75 -2.80 3.13
CA GLY A 140 28.16 -2.61 3.49
C GLY A 140 28.50 -2.86 4.95
N GLN A 141 27.58 -2.62 5.85
CA GLN A 141 27.71 -2.85 7.30
C GLN A 141 26.37 -3.24 7.89
N GLU A 142 26.39 -3.71 9.13
CA GLU A 142 25.19 -4.07 9.84
C GLU A 142 24.24 -2.88 10.02
N ARG A 143 22.97 -3.11 9.81
CA ARG A 143 21.91 -2.10 9.84
C ARG A 143 20.65 -2.65 10.51
N MET A 144 19.95 -1.81 11.25
CA MET A 144 18.60 -2.10 11.69
C MET A 144 17.62 -1.90 10.53
N GLY A 145 16.57 -2.72 10.48
CA GLY A 145 15.54 -2.61 9.46
C GLY A 145 14.14 -2.88 10.02
N TYR A 146 13.14 -2.27 9.42
CA TYR A 146 11.73 -2.56 9.63
C TYR A 146 11.30 -3.55 8.55
N VAL A 147 11.14 -4.81 8.95
CA VAL A 147 11.02 -5.96 8.05
C VAL A 147 9.65 -6.62 8.20
N PRO A 148 8.81 -6.63 7.15
CA PRO A 148 7.52 -7.34 7.16
C PRO A 148 7.72 -8.81 6.79
N PHE A 149 8.13 -9.63 7.76
CA PHE A 149 8.27 -11.07 7.54
C PHE A 149 6.94 -11.72 7.19
N VAL A 150 6.97 -12.69 6.30
CA VAL A 150 5.80 -13.51 5.99
C VAL A 150 5.29 -14.20 7.26
N ARG A 151 4.00 -14.02 7.55
CA ARG A 151 3.35 -14.55 8.77
C ARG A 151 3.54 -16.07 8.88
N GLY A 152 3.98 -16.52 10.05
CA GLY A 152 4.25 -17.93 10.29
C GLY A 152 5.36 -18.51 9.41
N GLY A 153 6.18 -17.69 8.75
CA GLY A 153 7.27 -18.13 7.88
C GLY A 153 8.39 -18.85 8.60
N LYS A 154 8.62 -18.55 9.89
CA LYS A 154 9.65 -19.22 10.70
C LYS A 154 9.42 -20.72 10.75
N GLY A 155 10.38 -21.51 10.24
CA GLY A 155 10.28 -22.96 10.18
C GLY A 155 9.44 -23.52 9.03
N LYS A 156 8.79 -22.69 8.21
CA LYS A 156 8.13 -23.13 6.98
C LYS A 156 9.14 -23.28 5.83
N SER A 157 8.83 -24.17 4.87
CA SER A 157 9.57 -24.19 3.61
C SER A 157 9.38 -22.87 2.85
N MET A 158 10.33 -22.50 2.01
CA MET A 158 10.24 -21.30 1.16
C MET A 158 8.94 -21.31 0.34
N GLU A 159 8.56 -22.48 -0.21
CA GLU A 159 7.34 -22.65 -0.99
C GLU A 159 6.06 -22.22 -0.23
N LYS A 160 5.95 -22.61 1.03
CA LYS A 160 4.77 -22.27 1.85
C LYS A 160 4.69 -20.78 2.19
N GLN A 161 5.79 -20.04 2.05
CA GLN A 161 5.84 -18.61 2.33
C GLN A 161 5.34 -17.78 1.15
N PHE A 162 5.34 -18.32 -0.07
CA PHE A 162 4.78 -17.66 -1.24
C PHE A 162 3.24 -17.62 -1.26
N PHE A 163 2.59 -18.27 -0.29
CA PHE A 163 1.16 -18.15 -0.03
C PHE A 163 0.97 -17.27 1.21
N ASN A 164 0.59 -16.01 0.99
CA ASN A 164 0.58 -14.96 2.01
C ASN A 164 -0.37 -13.82 1.63
N SER A 165 -1.20 -13.38 2.56
CA SER A 165 -2.14 -12.27 2.38
C SER A 165 -1.49 -10.88 2.45
N PHE A 166 -0.20 -10.78 2.75
CA PHE A 166 0.56 -9.53 2.88
C PHE A 166 0.10 -8.58 4.00
N GLU A 167 -0.65 -9.07 4.95
CA GLU A 167 -1.16 -8.34 6.13
C GLU A 167 -0.23 -8.50 7.34
N ASN A 168 1.05 -8.21 7.17
CA ASN A 168 2.07 -8.53 8.17
C ASN A 168 2.51 -7.29 8.94
N ILE A 169 2.82 -7.49 10.22
CA ILE A 169 3.45 -6.46 11.06
C ILE A 169 4.94 -6.32 10.70
N TYR A 170 5.53 -5.20 11.08
CA TYR A 170 6.96 -4.96 10.92
C TYR A 170 7.73 -5.43 12.15
N THR A 171 8.82 -6.15 11.90
CA THR A 171 9.81 -6.47 12.93
C THR A 171 11.00 -5.52 12.78
N HIS A 172 11.33 -4.79 13.85
CA HIS A 172 12.54 -3.97 13.90
C HIS A 172 13.70 -4.85 14.37
N THR A 173 14.62 -5.17 13.45
CA THR A 173 15.70 -6.15 13.68
C THR A 173 16.95 -5.83 12.89
N GLN A 174 18.08 -6.37 13.29
CA GLN A 174 19.30 -6.33 12.47
C GLN A 174 19.10 -7.14 11.19
N VAL A 175 19.59 -6.62 10.06
CA VAL A 175 19.45 -7.29 8.76
C VAL A 175 20.14 -8.65 8.76
N SER A 176 21.31 -8.78 9.38
CA SER A 176 22.05 -10.05 9.47
C SER A 176 21.35 -11.11 10.36
N GLU A 177 20.44 -10.68 11.24
CA GLU A 177 19.67 -11.57 12.12
C GLU A 177 18.39 -12.11 11.45
N MET A 178 18.09 -11.67 10.23
CA MET A 178 16.98 -12.24 9.47
C MET A 178 17.23 -13.75 9.26
N PRO A 179 16.27 -14.62 9.62
CA PRO A 179 16.44 -16.05 9.41
C PRO A 179 16.67 -16.36 7.92
N SER A 180 17.68 -17.18 7.60
CA SER A 180 18.07 -17.50 6.23
C SER A 180 16.97 -18.20 5.41
N ASN A 181 16.00 -18.82 6.07
CA ASN A 181 14.87 -19.52 5.48
C ASN A 181 13.55 -18.71 5.55
N GLN A 182 13.59 -17.46 5.99
CA GLN A 182 12.40 -16.59 6.09
C GLN A 182 12.51 -15.41 5.12
N ILE A 183 11.43 -15.16 4.39
CA ILE A 183 11.33 -14.04 3.46
C ILE A 183 10.45 -12.92 4.03
N ALA A 184 10.68 -11.72 3.54
CA ALA A 184 9.87 -10.54 3.78
C ALA A 184 9.44 -9.94 2.46
N PHE A 185 8.26 -9.35 2.41
CA PHE A 185 7.82 -8.61 1.22
C PHE A 185 8.30 -7.15 1.26
N THR A 186 8.33 -6.52 0.10
CA THR A 186 8.64 -5.09 -0.02
C THR A 186 7.37 -4.24 0.15
N PRO A 187 7.46 -2.96 0.60
CA PRO A 187 8.69 -2.22 0.94
C PRO A 187 9.33 -2.67 2.27
N VAL A 188 10.66 -2.51 2.34
CA VAL A 188 11.47 -2.69 3.55
C VAL A 188 12.23 -1.39 3.80
N VAL A 189 12.26 -0.90 5.03
CA VAL A 189 13.03 0.28 5.42
C VAL A 189 14.22 -0.12 6.27
N VAL A 190 15.40 0.39 5.92
CA VAL A 190 16.67 0.17 6.61
C VAL A 190 17.18 1.49 7.15
N GLU A 191 17.64 1.49 8.39
CA GLU A 191 18.24 2.65 9.04
C GLU A 191 19.68 2.85 8.54
N LEU A 192 19.99 4.08 8.16
CA LEU A 192 21.32 4.50 7.76
C LEU A 192 21.96 5.40 8.84
N ASP A 193 23.21 5.77 8.62
CA ASP A 193 23.90 6.72 9.50
C ASP A 193 23.22 8.10 9.49
N ASN A 194 23.35 8.83 10.58
CA ASN A 194 22.82 10.20 10.75
C ASN A 194 21.28 10.30 10.63
N GLY A 195 20.56 9.24 11.00
CA GLY A 195 19.11 9.22 11.00
C GLY A 195 18.45 9.02 9.63
N LYS A 196 19.24 8.95 8.55
CA LYS A 196 18.74 8.68 7.20
C LYS A 196 18.11 7.30 7.10
N LYS A 197 17.26 7.11 6.10
CA LYS A 197 16.62 5.81 5.80
C LYS A 197 16.83 5.42 4.35
N LEU A 198 16.91 4.12 4.11
CA LEU A 198 16.85 3.49 2.80
C LEU A 198 15.56 2.65 2.72
N CYS A 199 14.64 3.00 1.82
CA CYS A 199 13.48 2.19 1.55
C CYS A 199 13.67 1.41 0.24
N ILE A 200 13.58 0.08 0.32
CA ILE A 200 13.65 -0.82 -0.84
C ILE A 200 12.23 -1.16 -1.27
N ALA A 201 11.90 -0.87 -2.52
CA ALA A 201 10.60 -1.05 -3.10
C ALA A 201 10.69 -1.53 -4.56
N GLU A 202 9.54 -1.70 -5.20
CA GLU A 202 9.44 -2.02 -6.63
C GLU A 202 8.24 -1.31 -7.26
N SER A 203 8.27 -1.15 -8.58
CA SER A 203 7.15 -0.58 -9.33
C SER A 203 7.01 -1.25 -10.70
N ASP A 204 5.83 -1.10 -11.30
CA ASP A 204 5.52 -1.60 -12.63
C ASP A 204 5.69 -3.13 -12.74
N VAL A 205 5.18 -3.84 -11.73
CA VAL A 205 5.16 -5.31 -11.69
C VAL A 205 4.04 -5.79 -12.62
N ASN A 206 4.36 -5.87 -13.91
CA ASN A 206 3.44 -6.26 -14.97
C ASN A 206 3.92 -7.57 -15.58
N SER A 207 3.08 -8.63 -15.52
CA SER A 207 3.39 -9.97 -16.04
C SER A 207 4.76 -10.51 -15.57
N TYR A 208 5.02 -10.34 -14.27
CA TYR A 208 6.23 -10.78 -13.59
C TYR A 208 5.95 -10.97 -12.09
N PRO A 209 6.63 -11.88 -11.37
CA PRO A 209 6.39 -12.04 -9.94
C PRO A 209 6.87 -10.83 -9.13
N GLY A 210 6.19 -10.57 -8.01
CA GLY A 210 6.59 -9.59 -7.02
C GLY A 210 7.90 -9.98 -6.32
N MET A 211 8.62 -8.98 -5.81
CA MET A 211 9.89 -9.19 -5.12
C MET A 211 9.67 -9.35 -3.62
N PHE A 212 10.02 -10.52 -3.10
CA PHE A 212 10.37 -10.70 -1.70
C PHE A 212 11.86 -10.44 -1.50
N VAL A 213 12.27 -10.24 -0.25
CA VAL A 213 13.68 -10.10 0.13
C VAL A 213 14.02 -11.03 1.29
N HIS A 214 15.29 -11.45 1.34
CA HIS A 214 15.87 -12.12 2.50
C HIS A 214 17.30 -11.62 2.72
N ALA A 215 17.84 -11.80 3.93
CA ALA A 215 19.23 -11.51 4.19
C ALA A 215 20.13 -12.57 3.52
N ALA A 216 21.20 -12.14 2.87
CA ALA A 216 22.24 -13.06 2.45
C ALA A 216 23.05 -13.52 3.67
N GLU A 217 23.17 -14.83 3.86
CA GLU A 217 23.81 -15.43 5.03
C GLU A 217 25.17 -14.82 5.33
N GLY A 218 25.36 -14.39 6.59
CA GLY A 218 26.62 -13.80 7.07
C GLY A 218 26.99 -12.44 6.47
N THR A 219 26.04 -11.76 5.82
CA THR A 219 26.28 -10.44 5.22
C THR A 219 25.18 -9.44 5.55
N ALA A 220 25.54 -8.17 5.60
CA ALA A 220 24.57 -7.07 5.67
C ALA A 220 24.05 -6.74 4.26
N SER A 221 23.37 -7.71 3.62
CA SER A 221 22.84 -7.56 2.26
C SER A 221 21.45 -8.18 2.16
N LEU A 222 20.54 -7.46 1.51
CA LEU A 222 19.24 -7.97 1.13
C LEU A 222 19.29 -8.46 -0.32
N LYS A 223 18.67 -9.60 -0.59
CA LYS A 223 18.55 -10.20 -1.93
C LYS A 223 17.10 -10.45 -2.29
N GLY A 224 16.75 -10.16 -3.53
CA GLY A 224 15.46 -10.47 -4.11
C GLY A 224 15.20 -11.98 -4.17
N VAL A 225 13.97 -12.37 -3.86
CA VAL A 225 13.44 -13.73 -3.99
C VAL A 225 12.11 -13.63 -4.72
N PHE A 226 11.88 -14.54 -5.66
CA PHE A 226 10.70 -14.51 -6.52
C PHE A 226 10.00 -15.85 -6.49
N ALA A 227 8.67 -15.83 -6.42
CA ALA A 227 7.87 -17.05 -6.48
C ALA A 227 8.02 -17.71 -7.86
N PRO A 228 8.39 -19.00 -7.95
CA PRO A 228 8.42 -19.70 -9.22
C PRO A 228 7.02 -19.81 -9.83
N TYR A 229 6.95 -19.92 -11.15
CA TYR A 229 5.71 -20.00 -11.91
C TYR A 229 4.88 -21.22 -11.48
N PRO A 230 3.58 -21.10 -11.19
CA PRO A 230 2.71 -22.24 -10.86
C PRO A 230 2.58 -23.19 -12.06
N LYS A 231 2.87 -24.48 -11.84
CA LYS A 231 2.66 -25.53 -12.82
C LYS A 231 1.26 -26.13 -12.72
N THR A 232 0.85 -26.45 -11.49
CA THR A 232 -0.48 -26.99 -11.20
C THR A 232 -1.15 -26.25 -10.07
N LEU A 233 -2.45 -26.04 -10.19
CA LEU A 233 -3.31 -25.33 -9.25
C LEU A 233 -4.48 -26.21 -8.82
N LYS A 234 -4.85 -26.11 -7.54
CA LYS A 234 -6.04 -26.79 -6.99
C LYS A 234 -6.93 -25.77 -6.30
N GLN A 235 -8.21 -25.75 -6.60
CA GLN A 235 -9.19 -24.94 -5.87
C GLN A 235 -9.29 -25.41 -4.42
N GLY A 236 -9.33 -24.48 -3.48
CA GLY A 236 -9.38 -24.75 -2.04
C GLY A 236 -9.27 -23.46 -1.22
N GLY A 237 -8.63 -23.58 -0.05
CA GLY A 237 -8.45 -22.45 0.87
C GLY A 237 -9.75 -22.01 1.55
N HIS A 238 -9.82 -20.72 1.92
CA HIS A 238 -11.00 -20.15 2.56
C HIS A 238 -12.23 -20.31 1.66
N ASN A 239 -13.24 -20.98 2.15
CA ASN A 239 -14.53 -21.20 1.45
C ASN A 239 -14.43 -21.64 -0.03
N ASN A 240 -13.35 -22.34 -0.41
CA ASN A 240 -13.03 -22.71 -1.80
C ASN A 240 -12.80 -21.50 -2.75
N LEU A 241 -12.43 -20.36 -2.24
CA LEU A 241 -12.28 -19.11 -3.00
C LEU A 241 -10.86 -18.86 -3.49
N GLN A 242 -9.92 -19.76 -3.19
CA GLN A 242 -8.50 -19.64 -3.57
C GLN A 242 -8.08 -20.72 -4.57
N MET A 243 -6.97 -20.46 -5.25
CA MET A 243 -6.28 -21.43 -6.10
C MET A 243 -4.90 -21.72 -5.52
N LEU A 244 -4.77 -22.86 -4.84
CA LEU A 244 -3.56 -23.29 -4.15
C LEU A 244 -2.57 -23.88 -5.16
N VAL A 245 -1.31 -23.46 -5.11
CA VAL A 245 -0.25 -24.02 -5.94
C VAL A 245 0.18 -25.37 -5.38
N THR A 246 0.11 -26.43 -6.19
CA THR A 246 0.52 -27.80 -5.82
C THR A 246 1.86 -28.20 -6.40
N GLU A 247 2.22 -27.63 -7.55
CA GLU A 247 3.53 -27.78 -8.19
C GLU A 247 3.95 -26.46 -8.83
N ARG A 248 5.27 -26.22 -8.89
CA ARG A 248 5.86 -25.07 -9.58
C ARG A 248 6.82 -25.51 -10.67
N GLU A 249 7.01 -24.63 -11.63
CA GLU A 249 8.01 -24.76 -12.68
C GLU A 249 9.41 -24.38 -12.14
N SER A 250 10.44 -24.68 -12.94
CA SER A 250 11.84 -24.30 -12.64
C SER A 250 12.21 -22.86 -13.05
N TYR A 251 11.24 -22.06 -13.45
CA TYR A 251 11.39 -20.66 -13.84
C TYR A 251 10.38 -19.79 -13.10
N ILE A 252 10.67 -18.49 -13.01
CA ILE A 252 9.82 -17.53 -12.32
C ILE A 252 8.85 -16.80 -13.25
N ALA A 253 9.20 -16.68 -14.55
CA ALA A 253 8.34 -16.00 -15.52
C ALA A 253 8.49 -16.55 -16.94
N LYS A 254 7.36 -16.57 -17.68
CA LYS A 254 7.26 -16.74 -19.12
C LYS A 254 7.10 -15.39 -19.79
N CYS A 255 7.93 -15.11 -20.79
CA CYS A 255 7.94 -13.84 -21.49
C CYS A 255 7.72 -14.03 -22.99
N GLY A 256 6.79 -13.30 -23.59
CA GLY A 256 6.44 -13.42 -25.01
C GLY A 256 7.46 -12.84 -25.98
N GLY A 257 8.46 -12.08 -25.49
CA GLY A 257 9.48 -11.43 -26.31
C GLY A 257 9.91 -10.07 -25.76
N LYS A 258 9.98 -9.07 -26.61
CA LYS A 258 10.37 -7.71 -26.22
C LYS A 258 9.51 -7.16 -25.07
N ARG A 259 10.14 -6.78 -23.95
CA ARG A 259 9.45 -6.27 -22.77
C ARG A 259 10.36 -5.48 -21.82
N SER A 260 9.76 -4.64 -21.01
CA SER A 260 10.36 -4.10 -19.78
C SER A 260 10.08 -5.04 -18.60
N PHE A 261 10.98 -5.07 -17.63
CA PHE A 261 10.81 -5.74 -16.35
C PHE A 261 10.49 -4.72 -15.25
N PRO A 262 10.05 -5.15 -14.07
CA PRO A 262 9.76 -4.24 -12.97
C PRO A 262 10.95 -3.35 -12.59
N TRP A 263 10.66 -2.16 -12.10
CA TRP A 263 11.64 -1.30 -11.48
C TRP A 263 12.01 -1.81 -10.09
N ARG A 264 13.30 -1.89 -9.81
CA ARG A 264 13.85 -2.08 -8.47
C ARG A 264 14.26 -0.72 -7.94
N ILE A 265 13.72 -0.36 -6.78
CA ILE A 265 13.77 1.01 -6.26
C ILE A 265 14.56 1.05 -4.96
N ALA A 266 15.39 2.07 -4.81
CA ALA A 266 16.08 2.43 -3.58
C ALA A 266 15.81 3.91 -3.29
N ILE A 267 14.91 4.19 -2.35
CA ILE A 267 14.57 5.53 -1.89
C ILE A 267 15.50 5.88 -0.73
N VAL A 268 16.06 7.08 -0.74
CA VAL A 268 16.87 7.61 0.34
C VAL A 268 16.20 8.83 0.92
N SER A 269 15.88 8.80 2.21
CA SER A 269 15.34 9.94 2.93
C SER A 269 16.33 10.48 3.97
N SER A 270 16.43 11.78 4.06
CA SER A 270 17.22 12.47 5.09
C SER A 270 16.48 12.56 6.41
N GLU A 271 15.16 12.70 6.35
CA GLU A 271 14.25 12.72 7.50
C GLU A 271 13.15 11.66 7.28
N ASP A 272 12.68 11.03 8.35
CA ASP A 272 11.68 9.97 8.28
C ASP A 272 10.40 10.43 7.53
N LYS A 273 9.96 11.67 7.77
CA LYS A 273 8.73 12.23 7.17
C LYS A 273 8.74 12.24 5.63
N GLU A 274 9.91 12.28 4.98
CA GLU A 274 10.01 12.27 3.52
C GLU A 274 9.48 10.96 2.90
N LEU A 275 9.44 9.87 3.68
CA LEU A 275 8.83 8.60 3.26
C LEU A 275 7.30 8.67 3.22
N LEU A 276 6.66 9.47 4.08
CA LEU A 276 5.19 9.65 4.12
C LEU A 276 4.65 10.25 2.83
N ASP A 277 5.47 11.05 2.15
CA ASP A 277 5.07 11.81 0.97
C ASP A 277 5.84 11.40 -0.31
N ASN A 278 6.41 10.21 -0.33
CA ASN A 278 7.19 9.71 -1.46
C ASN A 278 6.29 9.23 -2.60
N ASP A 279 6.63 9.57 -3.85
CA ASP A 279 5.86 9.25 -5.06
C ASP A 279 6.61 8.31 -6.03
N MET A 280 7.77 7.76 -5.66
CA MET A 280 8.61 7.04 -6.62
C MET A 280 7.93 5.83 -7.25
N VAL A 281 7.13 5.07 -6.49
CA VAL A 281 6.41 3.91 -7.03
C VAL A 281 5.40 4.37 -8.10
N TYR A 282 4.66 5.44 -7.83
CA TYR A 282 3.69 6.01 -8.77
C TYR A 282 4.36 6.59 -10.03
N LYS A 283 5.45 7.36 -9.87
CA LYS A 283 6.21 7.96 -10.99
C LYS A 283 6.76 6.93 -11.97
N LEU A 284 7.19 5.78 -11.46
CA LEU A 284 7.83 4.71 -12.23
C LEU A 284 6.86 3.75 -12.91
N ALA A 285 5.60 3.72 -12.49
CA ALA A 285 4.56 2.90 -13.10
C ALA A 285 4.22 3.37 -14.53
N GLU A 286 3.70 2.46 -15.34
CA GLU A 286 3.18 2.81 -16.67
C GLU A 286 2.05 3.86 -16.57
N PRO A 287 1.95 4.76 -17.55
CA PRO A 287 0.82 5.67 -17.66
C PRO A 287 -0.53 4.94 -17.73
N SER A 288 -1.61 5.68 -17.45
CA SER A 288 -2.97 5.15 -17.55
C SER A 288 -3.24 4.52 -18.93
N ARG A 289 -3.83 3.33 -18.91
CA ARG A 289 -4.35 2.65 -20.10
C ARG A 289 -5.83 2.99 -20.37
N LEU A 290 -6.45 3.78 -19.48
CA LEU A 290 -7.82 4.25 -19.63
C LEU A 290 -7.82 5.65 -20.22
N GLU A 291 -8.60 5.86 -21.28
CA GLU A 291 -8.78 7.17 -21.93
C GLU A 291 -9.74 8.06 -21.14
N ASP A 292 -10.80 7.46 -20.58
CA ASP A 292 -11.78 8.15 -19.72
C ASP A 292 -11.77 7.53 -18.32
N ILE A 293 -11.55 8.37 -17.32
CA ILE A 293 -11.60 8.04 -15.89
C ILE A 293 -12.70 8.83 -15.16
N SER A 294 -13.52 9.60 -15.87
CA SER A 294 -14.53 10.48 -15.27
C SER A 294 -15.64 9.73 -14.53
N TRP A 295 -15.85 8.46 -14.87
CA TRP A 295 -16.80 7.57 -14.20
C TRP A 295 -16.31 7.01 -12.87
N ILE A 296 -14.99 7.03 -12.61
CA ILE A 296 -14.41 6.57 -11.35
C ILE A 296 -14.69 7.61 -10.28
N LYS A 297 -15.42 7.23 -9.24
CA LYS A 297 -15.82 8.14 -8.16
C LYS A 297 -15.24 7.67 -6.84
N PRO A 298 -14.14 8.27 -6.36
CA PRO A 298 -13.66 8.05 -5.00
C PRO A 298 -14.75 8.41 -3.98
N GLY A 299 -14.72 7.75 -2.83
CA GLY A 299 -15.72 8.04 -1.81
C GLY A 299 -15.54 7.21 -0.55
N LYS A 300 -16.45 7.40 0.39
CA LYS A 300 -16.54 6.64 1.63
C LYS A 300 -17.50 5.48 1.48
N VAL A 301 -17.24 4.45 2.27
CA VAL A 301 -18.00 3.21 2.25
C VAL A 301 -18.48 2.86 3.66
N ALA A 302 -19.78 2.70 3.87
CA ALA A 302 -20.29 2.08 5.07
C ALA A 302 -20.12 0.56 4.95
N TRP A 303 -19.43 -0.04 5.92
CA TRP A 303 -18.99 -1.43 5.90
C TRP A 303 -19.46 -2.18 7.16
N GLU A 304 -20.08 -3.36 6.99
CA GLU A 304 -20.79 -4.06 8.05
C GLU A 304 -20.01 -5.23 8.67
N TRP A 305 -19.02 -5.77 7.97
CA TRP A 305 -18.38 -7.01 8.37
C TRP A 305 -17.57 -6.86 9.68
N TRP A 306 -16.81 -5.74 9.83
CA TRP A 306 -16.00 -5.53 11.02
C TRP A 306 -16.84 -5.43 12.28
N ASN A 307 -17.94 -4.67 12.23
CA ASN A 307 -18.85 -4.48 13.37
C ASN A 307 -19.85 -5.63 13.55
N HIS A 308 -19.70 -6.73 12.79
CA HIS A 308 -20.52 -7.94 12.87
C HIS A 308 -22.03 -7.66 12.70
N TRP A 309 -22.38 -6.81 11.73
CA TRP A 309 -23.77 -6.35 11.51
C TRP A 309 -24.41 -5.81 12.79
N GLY A 310 -23.64 -5.10 13.63
CA GLY A 310 -23.92 -4.71 15.00
C GLY A 310 -25.03 -3.64 15.13
N LEU A 311 -26.22 -3.93 14.65
CA LEU A 311 -27.38 -3.04 14.77
C LEU A 311 -28.16 -3.31 16.06
N SER A 312 -28.66 -2.23 16.69
CA SER A 312 -29.55 -2.28 17.83
C SER A 312 -30.65 -1.21 17.71
N GLY A 313 -31.80 -1.45 18.36
CA GLY A 313 -32.95 -0.54 18.26
C GLY A 313 -33.70 -0.66 16.92
N VAL A 314 -33.56 -1.77 16.23
CA VAL A 314 -34.23 -2.13 14.98
C VAL A 314 -35.32 -3.19 15.25
N ASP A 315 -36.30 -3.30 14.37
CA ASP A 315 -37.41 -4.23 14.48
C ASP A 315 -37.24 -5.52 13.63
N PHE A 316 -36.02 -5.73 13.13
CA PHE A 316 -35.65 -6.90 12.35
C PHE A 316 -34.37 -7.55 12.90
N LYS A 317 -34.14 -8.81 12.52
CA LYS A 317 -32.87 -9.51 12.86
C LYS A 317 -31.75 -9.03 11.94
N ALA A 318 -30.73 -8.37 12.51
CA ALA A 318 -29.54 -7.95 11.78
C ALA A 318 -28.73 -9.16 11.29
N GLY A 319 -28.04 -9.00 10.16
CA GLY A 319 -27.24 -10.01 9.49
C GLY A 319 -27.20 -9.78 7.98
N VAL A 320 -26.82 -10.78 7.22
CA VAL A 320 -26.77 -10.70 5.76
C VAL A 320 -28.20 -10.83 5.20
N ASN A 321 -28.91 -9.72 5.11
CA ASN A 321 -30.28 -9.64 4.57
C ASN A 321 -30.64 -8.22 4.12
N ASN A 322 -31.66 -8.09 3.28
CA ASN A 322 -32.07 -6.81 2.71
C ASN A 322 -32.45 -5.76 3.76
N ALA A 323 -33.05 -6.12 4.87
CA ALA A 323 -33.43 -5.16 5.91
C ALA A 323 -32.18 -4.48 6.52
N THR A 324 -31.16 -5.27 6.80
CA THR A 324 -29.87 -4.75 7.30
C THR A 324 -29.23 -3.79 6.29
N TYR A 325 -29.10 -4.18 5.02
CA TYR A 325 -28.45 -3.33 4.02
C TYR A 325 -29.27 -2.07 3.70
N LYS A 326 -30.58 -2.11 3.74
CA LYS A 326 -31.41 -0.90 3.66
C LYS A 326 -31.13 0.08 4.79
N PHE A 327 -30.91 -0.43 6.01
CA PHE A 327 -30.54 0.40 7.15
C PHE A 327 -29.16 1.08 6.93
N TYR A 328 -28.18 0.34 6.39
CA TYR A 328 -26.88 0.90 6.01
C TYR A 328 -26.99 1.93 4.87
N ILE A 329 -27.84 1.67 3.88
CA ILE A 329 -28.11 2.61 2.78
C ILE A 329 -28.77 3.90 3.32
N ASP A 330 -29.71 3.81 4.24
CA ASP A 330 -30.34 4.96 4.88
C ASP A 330 -29.35 5.81 5.67
N PHE A 331 -28.47 5.13 6.42
CA PHE A 331 -27.37 5.79 7.12
C PHE A 331 -26.41 6.49 6.15
N ALA A 332 -25.99 5.81 5.10
CA ALA A 332 -25.11 6.36 4.09
C ALA A 332 -25.73 7.61 3.42
N ALA A 333 -26.98 7.53 2.99
CA ALA A 333 -27.72 8.64 2.40
C ALA A 333 -27.84 9.85 3.34
N LYS A 334 -28.14 9.59 4.62
CA LYS A 334 -28.28 10.63 5.66
C LYS A 334 -27.00 11.42 5.87
N HIS A 335 -25.86 10.74 5.81
CA HIS A 335 -24.54 11.32 6.11
C HIS A 335 -23.71 11.68 4.86
N GLY A 336 -24.25 11.50 3.64
CA GLY A 336 -23.55 11.79 2.39
C GLY A 336 -22.37 10.84 2.13
N ILE A 337 -22.49 9.59 2.60
CA ILE A 337 -21.55 8.51 2.31
C ILE A 337 -21.91 7.93 0.95
N GLU A 338 -20.91 7.81 0.07
CA GLU A 338 -21.11 7.48 -1.32
C GLU A 338 -21.51 6.04 -1.56
N TYR A 339 -21.06 5.10 -0.70
CA TYR A 339 -21.20 3.67 -0.95
C TYR A 339 -21.60 2.89 0.31
N VAL A 340 -22.27 1.75 0.06
CA VAL A 340 -22.38 0.63 0.99
C VAL A 340 -21.78 -0.59 0.34
N ILE A 341 -20.99 -1.36 1.09
CA ILE A 341 -20.46 -2.64 0.61
C ILE A 341 -21.26 -3.79 1.23
N LEU A 342 -21.57 -4.78 0.43
CA LEU A 342 -22.01 -6.08 0.87
C LEU A 342 -20.77 -6.97 0.93
N ASP A 343 -20.27 -7.24 2.14
CA ASP A 343 -19.10 -8.08 2.36
C ASP A 343 -19.43 -9.58 2.22
N GLU A 344 -18.51 -10.49 2.55
CA GLU A 344 -18.67 -11.94 2.37
C GLU A 344 -19.99 -12.46 2.98
N GLY A 345 -20.77 -13.23 2.21
CA GLY A 345 -21.98 -13.88 2.68
C GLY A 345 -23.22 -13.68 1.81
N TRP A 346 -23.26 -12.69 0.91
CA TRP A 346 -24.38 -12.46 0.00
C TRP A 346 -24.51 -13.51 -1.12
N ALA A 347 -23.39 -14.15 -1.51
CA ALA A 347 -23.36 -15.27 -2.44
C ALA A 347 -23.27 -16.61 -1.69
N VAL A 348 -23.77 -17.69 -2.31
CA VAL A 348 -23.80 -19.02 -1.71
C VAL A 348 -22.40 -19.53 -1.42
N ASN A 349 -22.13 -19.81 -0.15
CA ASN A 349 -20.83 -20.25 0.34
C ASN A 349 -20.35 -21.56 -0.31
N LEU A 350 -19.02 -21.76 -0.42
CA LEU A 350 -18.34 -22.93 -0.98
C LEU A 350 -18.54 -23.19 -2.48
N LYS A 351 -19.37 -22.42 -3.17
CA LYS A 351 -19.67 -22.58 -4.59
C LYS A 351 -18.69 -21.86 -5.52
N ALA A 352 -18.06 -20.79 -5.03
CA ALA A 352 -17.27 -19.87 -5.84
C ALA A 352 -18.03 -19.46 -7.12
N ASP A 353 -19.27 -19.02 -6.94
CA ASP A 353 -20.22 -18.67 -8.00
C ASP A 353 -21.02 -17.43 -7.59
N LEU A 354 -20.67 -16.31 -8.21
CA LEU A 354 -21.30 -15.02 -7.88
C LEU A 354 -22.74 -14.88 -8.43
N PHE A 355 -23.19 -15.80 -9.28
CA PHE A 355 -24.58 -15.82 -9.76
C PHE A 355 -25.53 -16.61 -8.83
N GLN A 356 -24.99 -17.29 -7.82
CA GLN A 356 -25.78 -17.97 -6.80
C GLN A 356 -25.91 -17.07 -5.56
N ILE A 357 -26.98 -16.28 -5.52
CA ILE A 357 -27.28 -15.37 -4.40
C ILE A 357 -28.05 -16.14 -3.33
N ILE A 358 -27.81 -15.83 -2.05
CA ILE A 358 -28.58 -16.42 -0.95
C ILE A 358 -30.05 -15.90 -0.95
N PRO A 359 -31.01 -16.68 -0.45
CA PRO A 359 -32.42 -16.28 -0.49
C PRO A 359 -32.76 -15.01 0.31
N GLU A 360 -31.96 -14.65 1.30
CA GLU A 360 -32.13 -13.49 2.16
C GLU A 360 -31.72 -12.16 1.48
N ILE A 361 -31.12 -12.23 0.29
CA ILE A 361 -30.64 -11.07 -0.49
C ILE A 361 -31.37 -11.01 -1.83
N ASP A 362 -32.05 -9.90 -2.06
CA ASP A 362 -32.57 -9.47 -3.35
C ASP A 362 -31.74 -8.24 -3.80
N LEU A 363 -30.79 -8.48 -4.71
CA LEU A 363 -29.88 -7.42 -5.18
C LEU A 363 -30.59 -6.40 -6.06
N GLU A 364 -31.59 -6.79 -6.85
CA GLU A 364 -32.34 -5.85 -7.70
C GLU A 364 -33.11 -4.85 -6.80
N GLU A 365 -33.75 -5.34 -5.74
CA GLU A 365 -34.41 -4.50 -4.76
C GLU A 365 -33.41 -3.57 -4.06
N LEU A 366 -32.24 -4.08 -3.64
CA LEU A 366 -31.22 -3.27 -2.95
C LEU A 366 -30.63 -2.20 -3.86
N VAL A 367 -30.30 -2.53 -5.10
CA VAL A 367 -29.79 -1.54 -6.08
C VAL A 367 -30.83 -0.46 -6.35
N GLY A 368 -32.09 -0.83 -6.61
CA GLY A 368 -33.16 0.15 -6.81
C GLY A 368 -33.38 1.05 -5.60
N TYR A 369 -33.27 0.48 -4.38
CA TYR A 369 -33.38 1.25 -3.14
C TYR A 369 -32.20 2.22 -2.97
N ALA A 370 -30.98 1.76 -3.19
CA ALA A 370 -29.75 2.56 -3.07
C ALA A 370 -29.73 3.70 -4.10
N ASP A 371 -30.07 3.41 -5.37
CA ASP A 371 -30.13 4.44 -6.43
C ASP A 371 -31.17 5.52 -6.09
N SER A 372 -32.33 5.17 -5.50
CA SER A 372 -33.34 6.13 -5.06
C SER A 372 -32.83 7.12 -4.01
N LYS A 373 -31.70 6.79 -3.36
CA LYS A 373 -31.06 7.58 -2.30
C LYS A 373 -29.69 8.14 -2.69
N ASN A 374 -29.27 7.97 -3.94
CA ASN A 374 -27.94 8.35 -4.46
C ASN A 374 -26.79 7.66 -3.72
N VAL A 375 -26.95 6.42 -3.32
CA VAL A 375 -25.92 5.57 -2.70
C VAL A 375 -25.55 4.46 -3.67
N GLY A 376 -24.25 4.26 -3.91
CA GLY A 376 -23.75 3.17 -4.74
C GLY A 376 -23.57 1.87 -3.92
N LEU A 377 -23.72 0.73 -4.56
CA LEU A 377 -23.42 -0.56 -3.95
C LEU A 377 -22.12 -1.15 -4.51
N ILE A 378 -21.29 -1.69 -3.62
CA ILE A 378 -20.08 -2.45 -3.92
C ILE A 378 -20.28 -3.87 -3.39
N LEU A 379 -19.84 -4.88 -4.12
CA LEU A 379 -19.95 -6.28 -3.69
C LEU A 379 -18.58 -6.86 -3.37
N TRP A 380 -18.54 -7.68 -2.34
CA TRP A 380 -17.36 -8.51 -2.07
C TRP A 380 -17.36 -9.74 -2.97
N ALA A 381 -16.18 -10.17 -3.40
CA ALA A 381 -15.99 -11.37 -4.20
C ALA A 381 -14.67 -12.06 -3.83
N GLY A 382 -14.68 -13.36 -3.58
CA GLY A 382 -13.45 -14.13 -3.47
C GLY A 382 -12.79 -14.31 -4.85
N TYR A 383 -11.46 -14.35 -4.88
CA TYR A 383 -10.66 -14.45 -6.11
C TYR A 383 -11.18 -15.49 -7.10
N ARG A 384 -11.36 -16.73 -6.67
CA ARG A 384 -11.79 -17.80 -7.57
C ARG A 384 -13.18 -17.57 -8.16
N ALA A 385 -14.10 -17.00 -7.37
CA ALA A 385 -15.45 -16.71 -7.81
C ALA A 385 -15.48 -15.59 -8.86
N PHE A 386 -14.62 -14.58 -8.68
CA PHE A 386 -14.50 -13.46 -9.60
C PHE A 386 -13.78 -13.83 -10.91
N ASP A 387 -12.65 -14.57 -10.83
CA ASP A 387 -11.83 -14.95 -11.99
C ASP A 387 -12.52 -16.01 -12.87
N ARG A 388 -13.35 -16.89 -12.30
CA ARG A 388 -14.00 -17.99 -13.01
C ARG A 388 -14.81 -17.54 -14.21
N ASP A 389 -15.62 -16.50 -14.03
CA ASP A 389 -16.54 -15.99 -15.04
C ASP A 389 -16.36 -14.46 -15.22
N LEU A 390 -15.11 -13.98 -15.16
CA LEU A 390 -14.72 -12.58 -15.02
C LEU A 390 -15.51 -11.59 -15.90
N GLU A 391 -15.62 -11.86 -17.20
CA GLU A 391 -16.33 -10.95 -18.11
C GLU A 391 -17.83 -10.97 -17.88
N ALA A 392 -18.42 -12.15 -17.66
CA ALA A 392 -19.86 -12.30 -17.40
C ALA A 392 -20.26 -11.63 -16.08
N VAL A 393 -19.44 -11.78 -15.04
CA VAL A 393 -19.63 -11.12 -13.74
C VAL A 393 -19.56 -9.60 -13.89
N CYS A 394 -18.50 -9.08 -14.49
CA CYS A 394 -18.37 -7.63 -14.67
C CYS A 394 -19.52 -7.04 -15.48
N LYS A 395 -19.93 -7.70 -16.58
CA LYS A 395 -21.03 -7.26 -17.41
C LYS A 395 -22.35 -7.25 -16.64
N TYR A 396 -22.72 -8.39 -16.05
CA TYR A 396 -24.01 -8.56 -15.38
C TYR A 396 -24.20 -7.56 -14.23
N TYR A 397 -23.19 -7.44 -13.36
CA TYR A 397 -23.29 -6.58 -12.18
C TYR A 397 -23.19 -5.09 -12.52
N SER A 398 -22.48 -4.71 -13.59
CA SER A 398 -22.53 -3.35 -14.11
C SER A 398 -23.89 -3.01 -14.68
N GLU A 399 -24.50 -3.90 -15.49
CA GLU A 399 -25.86 -3.74 -16.02
C GLU A 399 -26.91 -3.69 -14.91
N LEU A 400 -26.72 -4.40 -13.83
CA LEU A 400 -27.57 -4.35 -12.64
C LEU A 400 -27.45 -2.99 -11.90
N GLY A 401 -26.31 -2.29 -11.99
CA GLY A 401 -26.08 -0.99 -11.34
C GLY A 401 -25.05 -0.99 -10.22
N ILE A 402 -24.37 -2.12 -9.99
CA ILE A 402 -23.25 -2.22 -9.02
C ILE A 402 -22.09 -1.31 -9.47
N LYS A 403 -21.39 -0.69 -8.50
CA LYS A 403 -20.33 0.30 -8.75
C LYS A 403 -18.92 -0.28 -8.69
N GLY A 404 -18.74 -1.46 -8.12
CA GLY A 404 -17.43 -2.09 -8.01
C GLY A 404 -17.43 -3.38 -7.20
N PHE A 405 -16.21 -3.92 -7.07
CA PHE A 405 -15.98 -5.12 -6.26
C PHE A 405 -14.79 -4.94 -5.33
N LYS A 406 -14.95 -5.41 -4.08
CA LYS A 406 -13.86 -5.77 -3.18
C LYS A 406 -13.50 -7.22 -3.48
N VAL A 407 -12.33 -7.45 -4.10
CA VAL A 407 -11.90 -8.79 -4.51
C VAL A 407 -10.83 -9.30 -3.56
N ASP A 408 -11.05 -10.47 -2.97
CA ASP A 408 -10.29 -10.95 -1.82
C ASP A 408 -9.71 -12.36 -2.03
N PHE A 409 -8.73 -12.74 -1.19
CA PHE A 409 -8.11 -14.08 -1.13
C PHE A 409 -7.29 -14.48 -2.36
N MET A 410 -6.54 -13.55 -2.97
CA MET A 410 -5.52 -13.88 -3.96
C MET A 410 -4.32 -14.58 -3.31
N ASP A 411 -3.80 -14.03 -2.22
CA ASP A 411 -2.73 -14.55 -1.35
C ASP A 411 -1.43 -14.97 -2.06
N ARG A 412 -1.16 -14.43 -3.23
CA ARG A 412 0.01 -14.73 -4.05
C ARG A 412 0.41 -13.51 -4.89
N ASP A 413 1.68 -13.50 -5.35
CA ASP A 413 2.23 -12.53 -6.28
C ASP A 413 3.11 -13.17 -7.37
N ASP A 414 2.93 -14.47 -7.64
CA ASP A 414 3.55 -15.10 -8.81
C ASP A 414 2.99 -14.52 -10.11
N GLN A 415 3.68 -14.70 -11.23
CA GLN A 415 3.30 -14.08 -12.50
C GLN A 415 1.82 -14.27 -12.87
N PRO A 416 1.21 -15.48 -12.83
CA PRO A 416 -0.22 -15.64 -13.16
C PRO A 416 -1.15 -14.86 -12.23
N MET A 417 -0.80 -14.67 -10.96
CA MET A 417 -1.61 -13.87 -10.05
C MET A 417 -1.47 -12.38 -10.35
N VAL A 418 -0.27 -11.90 -10.67
CA VAL A 418 -0.07 -10.54 -11.17
C VAL A 418 -0.86 -10.32 -12.46
N ASP A 419 -0.81 -11.26 -13.40
CA ASP A 419 -1.59 -11.21 -14.65
C ASP A 419 -3.11 -11.15 -14.39
N PHE A 420 -3.59 -11.83 -13.34
CA PHE A 420 -4.99 -11.72 -12.91
C PHE A 420 -5.35 -10.28 -12.51
N HIS A 421 -4.54 -9.62 -11.68
CA HIS A 421 -4.82 -8.23 -11.26
C HIS A 421 -4.96 -7.29 -12.47
N TYR A 422 -4.07 -7.41 -13.46
CA TYR A 422 -4.15 -6.60 -14.69
C TYR A 422 -5.35 -6.96 -15.57
N ARG A 423 -5.71 -8.26 -15.69
CA ARG A 423 -6.90 -8.70 -16.43
C ARG A 423 -8.19 -8.24 -15.74
N ALA A 424 -8.26 -8.39 -14.43
CA ALA A 424 -9.40 -7.96 -13.62
C ALA A 424 -9.59 -6.44 -13.73
N ALA A 425 -8.51 -5.67 -13.58
CA ALA A 425 -8.53 -4.22 -13.73
C ALA A 425 -9.05 -3.76 -15.10
N ALA A 426 -8.51 -4.36 -16.18
CA ALA A 426 -8.94 -4.05 -17.54
C ALA A 426 -10.40 -4.44 -17.82
N MET A 427 -10.83 -5.62 -17.33
CA MET A 427 -12.20 -6.09 -17.53
C MET A 427 -13.20 -5.26 -16.72
N ALA A 428 -12.91 -4.97 -15.46
CA ALA A 428 -13.73 -4.10 -14.64
C ALA A 428 -13.84 -2.68 -15.25
N ALA A 429 -12.74 -2.12 -15.76
CA ALA A 429 -12.75 -0.83 -16.45
C ALA A 429 -13.64 -0.82 -17.70
N LYS A 430 -13.62 -1.90 -18.50
CA LYS A 430 -14.48 -2.07 -19.68
C LYS A 430 -15.97 -1.92 -19.34
N TYR A 431 -16.35 -2.30 -18.12
CA TYR A 431 -17.73 -2.23 -17.63
C TYR A 431 -17.94 -1.16 -16.56
N HIS A 432 -17.03 -0.19 -16.43
CA HIS A 432 -17.09 0.93 -15.49
C HIS A 432 -17.25 0.48 -14.02
N LEU A 433 -16.51 -0.53 -13.61
CA LEU A 433 -16.47 -1.03 -12.24
C LEU A 433 -15.15 -0.67 -11.56
N MET A 434 -15.24 -0.17 -10.33
CA MET A 434 -14.09 0.04 -9.45
C MET A 434 -13.67 -1.26 -8.79
N LEU A 435 -12.40 -1.38 -8.44
CA LEU A 435 -11.85 -2.53 -7.70
C LEU A 435 -11.09 -2.06 -6.46
N ASP A 436 -11.30 -2.80 -5.37
CA ASP A 436 -10.50 -2.79 -4.17
C ASP A 436 -9.96 -4.21 -3.96
N PHE A 437 -8.63 -4.36 -3.86
CA PHE A 437 -8.00 -5.67 -3.73
C PHE A 437 -7.60 -5.97 -2.30
N HIS A 438 -8.18 -7.05 -1.74
CA HIS A 438 -7.87 -7.60 -0.43
C HIS A 438 -7.18 -8.97 -0.54
N GLY A 439 -6.50 -9.44 0.53
CA GLY A 439 -5.70 -10.65 0.43
C GLY A 439 -4.73 -10.62 -0.76
N SER A 440 -4.19 -9.46 -1.08
CA SER A 440 -3.40 -9.19 -2.27
C SER A 440 -2.02 -8.63 -1.92
N TYR A 441 -1.09 -8.65 -2.87
CA TYR A 441 0.19 -7.98 -2.69
C TYR A 441 0.03 -6.45 -2.71
N LYS A 442 1.02 -5.74 -2.10
CA LYS A 442 1.08 -4.27 -2.08
C LYS A 442 0.94 -3.67 -3.48
N PRO A 443 0.37 -2.47 -3.63
CA PRO A 443 0.36 -1.79 -4.91
C PRO A 443 1.78 -1.57 -5.44
N THR A 444 1.92 -1.64 -6.75
CA THR A 444 3.18 -1.42 -7.46
C THR A 444 2.98 -0.45 -8.61
N GLY A 445 2.05 0.50 -8.42
CA GLY A 445 1.67 1.49 -9.42
C GLY A 445 0.52 1.06 -10.34
N LEU A 446 -0.15 -0.07 -10.06
CA LEU A 446 -1.31 -0.52 -10.83
C LEU A 446 -2.44 0.53 -10.83
N ASN A 447 -2.62 1.25 -9.73
CA ASN A 447 -3.57 2.37 -9.61
C ASN A 447 -3.26 3.58 -10.51
N ARG A 448 -2.05 3.69 -11.07
CA ARG A 448 -1.74 4.65 -12.15
C ARG A 448 -2.10 4.06 -13.51
N THR A 449 -1.74 2.80 -13.74
CA THR A 449 -1.97 2.11 -15.04
C THR A 449 -3.46 1.83 -15.25
N PHE A 450 -4.16 1.45 -14.19
CA PHE A 450 -5.61 1.24 -14.16
C PHE A 450 -6.22 1.98 -12.97
N PRO A 451 -6.58 3.26 -13.13
CA PRO A 451 -7.11 4.10 -12.05
C PRO A 451 -8.43 3.60 -11.41
N ASN A 452 -9.13 2.66 -12.05
CA ASN A 452 -10.29 1.98 -11.49
C ASN A 452 -9.94 0.95 -10.40
N VAL A 453 -8.66 0.56 -10.26
CA VAL A 453 -8.18 -0.13 -9.06
C VAL A 453 -7.90 0.95 -8.03
N ILE A 454 -8.91 1.24 -7.23
CA ILE A 454 -8.95 2.45 -6.43
C ILE A 454 -8.31 2.27 -5.07
N ASN A 455 -8.29 1.03 -4.53
CA ASN A 455 -7.68 0.76 -3.24
C ASN A 455 -7.07 -0.66 -3.17
N PHE A 456 -6.26 -0.89 -2.12
CA PHE A 456 -5.56 -2.15 -1.86
C PHE A 456 -5.39 -2.34 -0.35
N GLU A 457 -5.57 -3.56 0.12
CA GLU A 457 -5.22 -3.92 1.50
C GLU A 457 -3.69 -4.06 1.67
N ALA A 458 -3.15 -5.25 1.64
CA ALA A 458 -1.74 -5.57 1.93
C ALA A 458 -1.20 -4.84 3.18
N VAL A 459 -1.99 -4.82 4.25
CA VAL A 459 -1.73 -4.10 5.50
C VAL A 459 -2.29 -4.89 6.67
N HIS A 460 -1.64 -4.82 7.84
CA HIS A 460 -2.26 -5.31 9.08
C HIS A 460 -3.28 -4.27 9.54
N GLY A 461 -4.46 -4.25 8.88
CA GLY A 461 -5.52 -3.28 9.08
C GLY A 461 -6.21 -3.39 10.44
N LEU A 462 -7.08 -2.42 10.73
CA LEU A 462 -7.85 -2.41 11.98
C LEU A 462 -8.69 -3.69 12.15
N GLU A 463 -9.15 -4.28 11.05
CA GLU A 463 -9.94 -5.51 11.06
C GLU A 463 -9.24 -6.67 11.79
N GLN A 464 -7.93 -6.71 11.79
CA GLN A 464 -7.13 -7.74 12.47
C GLN A 464 -7.35 -7.76 13.99
N LEU A 465 -7.76 -6.64 14.60
CA LEU A 465 -8.06 -6.54 16.02
C LEU A 465 -9.35 -7.27 16.44
N LYS A 466 -10.18 -7.67 15.48
CA LYS A 466 -11.36 -8.50 15.69
C LYS A 466 -10.99 -9.93 16.11
N PHE A 467 -9.81 -10.41 15.73
CA PHE A 467 -9.38 -11.80 15.92
C PHE A 467 -8.59 -12.01 17.21
N ALA A 468 -8.97 -13.02 18.00
CA ALA A 468 -8.29 -13.36 19.26
C ALA A 468 -6.79 -13.68 19.10
N SER A 469 -6.38 -14.24 17.95
CA SER A 469 -4.98 -14.52 17.62
C SER A 469 -4.11 -13.27 17.52
N ASN A 470 -4.70 -12.13 17.21
CA ASN A 470 -4.01 -10.86 17.00
C ASN A 470 -4.11 -9.88 18.19
N GLY A 471 -4.79 -10.26 19.27
CA GLY A 471 -4.99 -9.40 20.45
C GLY A 471 -3.72 -9.01 21.23
N LYS A 472 -2.55 -9.52 20.82
CA LYS A 472 -1.24 -9.14 21.38
C LYS A 472 -0.43 -8.22 20.48
N VAL A 473 -0.95 -7.89 19.30
CA VAL A 473 -0.29 -6.98 18.37
C VAL A 473 -0.39 -5.56 18.91
N ASP A 474 0.72 -4.84 18.88
CA ASP A 474 0.75 -3.41 19.21
C ASP A 474 0.31 -2.58 17.98
N GLN A 475 -1.00 -2.47 17.79
CA GLN A 475 -1.58 -1.77 16.66
C GLN A 475 -1.23 -0.28 16.67
N VAL A 476 -1.17 0.33 17.84
CA VAL A 476 -0.87 1.76 17.99
C VAL A 476 0.54 2.09 17.49
N THR A 477 1.53 1.27 17.83
CA THR A 477 2.90 1.43 17.29
C THR A 477 2.96 1.05 15.80
N TYR A 478 2.18 0.06 15.37
CA TYR A 478 2.08 -0.31 13.95
C TYR A 478 1.55 0.86 13.10
N ASP A 479 0.51 1.57 13.55
CA ASP A 479 -0.12 2.67 12.81
C ASP A 479 0.79 3.90 12.64
N VAL A 480 1.79 4.08 13.51
CA VAL A 480 2.83 5.11 13.35
C VAL A 480 4.11 4.58 12.71
N THR A 481 4.12 3.32 12.26
CA THR A 481 5.21 2.68 11.50
C THR A 481 4.80 2.46 10.04
N MET A 482 3.63 1.89 9.83
CA MET A 482 3.11 1.47 8.53
C MET A 482 3.10 2.58 7.47
N PRO A 483 2.69 3.82 7.75
CA PRO A 483 2.63 4.87 6.73
C PRO A 483 3.99 5.21 6.11
N PHE A 484 5.07 5.11 6.86
CA PHE A 484 6.42 5.34 6.35
C PHE A 484 6.93 4.22 5.44
N ILE A 485 6.28 3.07 5.44
CA ILE A 485 6.73 1.87 4.74
C ILE A 485 5.70 1.45 3.69
N ARG A 486 4.52 1.01 4.12
CA ARG A 486 3.49 0.47 3.22
C ARG A 486 2.93 1.53 2.28
N MET A 487 2.69 2.77 2.78
CA MET A 487 2.11 3.82 1.94
C MET A 487 3.09 4.38 0.90
N VAL A 488 4.39 4.08 0.99
CA VAL A 488 5.36 4.33 -0.10
C VAL A 488 4.95 3.58 -1.38
N ALA A 489 4.30 2.41 -1.23
CA ALA A 489 3.82 1.61 -2.35
C ALA A 489 2.54 2.17 -2.99
N GLY A 490 1.72 2.92 -2.26
CA GLY A 490 0.45 3.50 -2.74
C GLY A 490 -0.69 3.39 -1.72
N PRO A 491 -1.95 3.58 -2.16
CA PRO A 491 -3.11 3.64 -1.29
C PRO A 491 -3.30 2.39 -0.43
N VAL A 492 -4.00 2.54 0.68
CA VAL A 492 -4.20 1.49 1.68
C VAL A 492 -5.64 1.44 2.17
N ASP A 493 -6.27 0.27 2.08
CA ASP A 493 -7.52 0.00 2.77
C ASP A 493 -7.23 -0.55 4.17
N TYR A 494 -7.12 0.37 5.13
CA TYR A 494 -6.81 0.08 6.53
C TYR A 494 -8.05 -0.26 7.36
N THR A 495 -9.24 0.12 6.89
CA THR A 495 -10.53 -0.11 7.56
C THR A 495 -10.72 0.64 8.89
N GLN A 496 -10.29 1.91 8.95
CA GLN A 496 -10.38 2.77 10.14
C GLN A 496 -11.81 3.21 10.49
N GLY A 497 -11.96 3.88 11.65
CA GLY A 497 -13.18 4.59 12.06
C GLY A 497 -13.92 3.99 13.24
N ALA A 498 -13.28 3.13 14.03
CA ALA A 498 -13.91 2.54 15.21
C ALA A 498 -14.38 3.59 16.23
N MET A 499 -15.62 3.49 16.65
CA MET A 499 -16.22 4.31 17.71
C MET A 499 -16.14 3.64 19.09
N LEU A 500 -15.87 2.34 19.15
CA LEU A 500 -15.43 1.66 20.36
C LEU A 500 -13.91 1.71 20.44
N ASN A 501 -13.39 2.45 21.42
CA ASN A 501 -11.96 2.68 21.59
C ASN A 501 -11.50 2.16 22.95
N SER A 502 -10.30 1.61 23.04
CA SER A 502 -9.78 1.02 24.27
C SER A 502 -8.36 1.48 24.60
N THR A 503 -8.06 1.54 25.89
CA THR A 503 -6.68 1.65 26.36
C THR A 503 -5.91 0.36 26.04
N ARG A 504 -4.58 0.41 26.07
CA ARG A 504 -3.73 -0.78 25.94
C ARG A 504 -4.10 -1.88 26.94
N LYS A 505 -4.48 -1.49 28.16
CA LYS A 505 -4.81 -2.39 29.26
C LYS A 505 -6.18 -3.07 29.08
N ASP A 506 -7.15 -2.33 28.55
CA ASP A 506 -8.54 -2.75 28.51
C ASP A 506 -8.94 -3.40 27.19
N PHE A 507 -8.06 -3.34 26.18
CA PHE A 507 -8.29 -3.97 24.89
C PHE A 507 -8.62 -5.46 25.00
N ARG A 508 -9.64 -5.89 24.29
CA ARG A 508 -10.04 -7.29 24.13
C ARG A 508 -10.46 -7.54 22.68
N PRO A 509 -9.92 -8.57 22.02
CA PRO A 509 -10.39 -8.98 20.71
C PRO A 509 -11.75 -9.69 20.86
N ILE A 510 -12.80 -9.03 20.43
CA ILE A 510 -14.18 -9.53 20.50
C ILE A 510 -14.76 -9.47 19.08
N ASN A 511 -15.12 -10.62 18.54
CA ASN A 511 -15.58 -10.72 17.15
C ASN A 511 -16.91 -9.98 16.91
N GLU A 512 -17.84 -10.06 17.86
CA GLU A 512 -19.20 -9.46 17.75
C GLU A 512 -19.27 -8.01 18.22
N ALA A 513 -18.23 -7.52 18.90
CA ALA A 513 -18.15 -6.14 19.38
C ALA A 513 -16.69 -5.67 19.34
N PRO A 514 -16.11 -5.60 18.14
CA PRO A 514 -14.70 -5.22 17.98
C PRO A 514 -14.44 -3.78 18.42
N MET A 515 -13.22 -3.52 18.84
CA MET A 515 -12.79 -2.21 19.30
C MET A 515 -11.38 -1.89 18.76
N SER A 516 -11.07 -0.58 18.63
CA SER A 516 -9.72 -0.13 18.34
C SER A 516 -8.88 0.02 19.60
N MET A 517 -7.55 0.00 19.44
CA MET A 517 -6.61 0.46 20.44
C MET A 517 -6.31 1.95 20.25
N GLY A 518 -6.11 2.68 21.37
CA GLY A 518 -5.85 4.11 21.34
C GLY A 518 -7.12 4.96 21.42
N THR A 519 -6.96 6.26 21.17
CA THR A 519 -8.03 7.24 21.43
C THR A 519 -9.01 7.39 20.25
N ARG A 520 -10.14 8.05 20.53
CA ARG A 520 -11.12 8.48 19.52
C ARG A 520 -10.47 9.41 18.49
N CYS A 521 -9.69 10.39 18.95
CA CYS A 521 -9.05 11.35 18.06
C CYS A 521 -8.02 10.71 17.12
N ARG A 522 -7.40 9.59 17.54
CA ARG A 522 -6.59 8.75 16.66
C ARG A 522 -7.40 8.26 15.47
N GLN A 523 -8.57 7.66 15.70
CA GLN A 523 -9.45 7.17 14.64
C GLN A 523 -9.91 8.27 13.67
N LEU A 524 -10.11 9.50 14.17
CA LEU A 524 -10.41 10.65 13.31
C LEU A 524 -9.20 11.08 12.47
N ALA A 525 -8.01 11.07 13.06
CA ALA A 525 -6.77 11.48 12.40
C ALA A 525 -6.35 10.49 11.30
N GLU A 526 -6.63 9.20 11.46
CA GLU A 526 -6.34 8.14 10.48
C GLU A 526 -6.96 8.42 9.11
N TYR A 527 -8.16 9.04 9.05
CA TYR A 527 -8.78 9.47 7.79
C TYR A 527 -8.01 10.56 7.04
N VAL A 528 -7.15 11.29 7.73
CA VAL A 528 -6.28 12.30 7.12
C VAL A 528 -4.90 11.71 6.81
N VAL A 529 -4.35 10.89 7.71
CA VAL A 529 -3.01 10.33 7.59
C VAL A 529 -2.95 9.25 6.51
N PHE A 530 -3.91 8.31 6.50
CA PHE A 530 -3.90 7.19 5.55
C PHE A 530 -4.43 7.62 4.18
N GLU A 531 -3.76 7.19 3.13
CA GLU A 531 -4.19 7.40 1.75
C GLU A 531 -5.19 6.30 1.36
N SER A 532 -6.46 6.66 1.29
CA SER A 532 -7.54 5.71 0.99
C SER A 532 -8.62 6.36 0.12
N PRO A 533 -8.48 6.30 -1.22
CA PRO A 533 -9.48 6.89 -2.13
C PRO A 533 -10.86 6.24 -2.04
N LEU A 534 -10.94 4.98 -1.62
CA LEU A 534 -12.17 4.29 -1.25
C LEU A 534 -12.07 3.97 0.25
N SER A 535 -12.60 4.85 1.10
CA SER A 535 -12.32 4.86 2.53
C SER A 535 -13.45 4.25 3.35
N MET A 536 -13.16 3.15 4.04
CA MET A 536 -14.14 2.44 4.86
C MET A 536 -14.52 3.22 6.13
N LEU A 537 -15.80 3.13 6.50
CA LEU A 537 -16.31 3.40 7.84
C LEU A 537 -16.61 2.04 8.47
N CYS A 538 -15.72 1.55 9.34
CA CYS A 538 -15.79 0.17 9.81
C CYS A 538 -16.83 -0.08 10.91
N ASP A 539 -17.26 0.95 11.65
CA ASP A 539 -18.15 0.76 12.78
C ASP A 539 -19.64 0.73 12.37
N SER A 540 -20.48 0.35 13.31
CA SER A 540 -21.94 0.26 13.12
C SER A 540 -22.56 1.65 12.91
N PRO A 541 -23.55 1.80 12.03
CA PRO A 541 -24.37 3.00 11.93
C PRO A 541 -24.92 3.47 13.28
N VAL A 542 -25.26 2.55 14.18
CA VAL A 542 -25.76 2.88 15.52
C VAL A 542 -24.70 3.58 16.37
N HIS A 543 -23.44 3.17 16.27
CA HIS A 543 -22.34 3.82 16.98
C HIS A 543 -22.02 5.18 16.37
N TYR A 544 -22.00 5.30 15.06
CA TYR A 544 -21.82 6.58 14.36
C TYR A 544 -22.94 7.59 14.68
N GLU A 545 -24.19 7.15 14.78
CA GLU A 545 -25.31 8.02 15.15
C GLU A 545 -25.21 8.53 16.60
N ARG A 546 -24.69 7.72 17.54
CA ARG A 546 -24.41 8.13 18.91
C ARG A 546 -23.29 9.16 19.00
N GLU A 547 -22.30 9.03 18.11
CA GLU A 547 -21.11 9.88 18.02
C GLU A 547 -21.21 10.86 16.84
N ALA A 548 -22.37 11.50 16.70
CA ALA A 548 -22.74 12.30 15.53
C ALA A 548 -21.71 13.40 15.18
N GLU A 549 -21.04 14.01 16.17
CA GLU A 549 -20.01 15.02 15.95
C GLU A 549 -18.78 14.43 15.27
N CYS A 550 -18.28 13.27 15.72
CA CYS A 550 -17.18 12.54 15.08
C CYS A 550 -17.57 12.06 13.68
N THR A 551 -18.80 11.55 13.53
CA THR A 551 -19.35 11.09 12.24
C THR A 551 -19.41 12.24 11.24
N PHE A 552 -19.88 13.41 11.64
CA PHE A 552 -19.90 14.59 10.78
C PHE A 552 -18.48 15.02 10.34
N PHE A 553 -17.50 14.93 11.22
CA PHE A 553 -16.11 15.20 10.85
C PHE A 553 -15.60 14.18 9.81
N ILE A 554 -15.76 12.87 10.05
CA ILE A 554 -15.32 11.80 9.16
C ILE A 554 -15.97 11.96 7.78
N THR A 555 -17.29 12.14 7.73
CA THR A 555 -18.02 12.23 6.45
C THR A 555 -17.68 13.49 5.66
N GLY A 556 -17.22 14.55 6.35
CA GLY A 556 -16.74 15.79 5.74
C GLY A 556 -15.32 15.74 5.17
N ILE A 557 -14.51 14.70 5.48
CA ILE A 557 -13.13 14.57 4.97
C ILE A 557 -13.16 14.05 3.54
N PRO A 558 -12.41 14.65 2.59
CA PRO A 558 -12.24 14.10 1.23
C PRO A 558 -11.45 12.79 1.24
N THR A 559 -11.59 11.98 0.20
CA THR A 559 -10.84 10.74 0.01
C THR A 559 -9.72 10.84 -1.03
N THR A 560 -9.71 11.93 -1.81
CA THR A 560 -8.62 12.30 -2.73
C THR A 560 -8.22 13.73 -2.51
N TRP A 561 -6.98 14.08 -2.84
CA TRP A 561 -6.36 15.31 -2.41
C TRP A 561 -5.75 16.09 -3.57
N ASP A 562 -5.71 17.41 -3.45
CA ASP A 562 -5.01 18.26 -4.41
C ASP A 562 -3.53 18.42 -4.01
N GLU A 563 -3.26 18.36 -2.70
CA GLU A 563 -1.92 18.52 -2.15
C GLU A 563 -1.77 17.72 -0.85
N THR A 564 -0.58 17.16 -0.63
CA THR A 564 -0.17 16.47 0.59
C THR A 564 1.17 17.01 1.05
N VAL A 565 1.31 17.30 2.35
CA VAL A 565 2.53 17.78 2.99
C VAL A 565 2.80 16.96 4.24
N ALA A 566 3.93 16.28 4.31
CA ALA A 566 4.41 15.65 5.53
C ALA A 566 5.02 16.72 6.44
N LEU A 567 4.33 17.08 7.51
CA LEU A 567 4.76 18.16 8.41
C LEU A 567 5.91 17.73 9.30
N ASP A 568 5.75 16.56 9.94
CA ASP A 568 6.72 15.97 10.84
C ASP A 568 6.45 14.47 11.00
N GLY A 569 7.41 13.69 11.45
CA GLY A 569 7.20 12.28 11.74
C GLY A 569 8.47 11.53 12.04
N LYS A 570 8.31 10.48 12.85
CA LYS A 570 9.37 9.55 13.20
C LYS A 570 8.81 8.13 13.24
N ILE A 571 9.42 7.24 12.50
CA ILE A 571 8.96 5.84 12.36
C ILE A 571 8.82 5.19 13.74
N GLY A 572 7.64 4.64 14.02
CA GLY A 572 7.32 3.96 15.28
C GLY A 572 7.03 4.90 16.45
N GLU A 573 7.05 6.22 16.24
CA GLU A 573 6.82 7.18 17.31
C GLU A 573 5.62 8.10 17.07
N TYR A 574 5.61 8.86 15.96
CA TYR A 574 4.53 9.80 15.65
C TYR A 574 4.51 10.22 14.19
N ILE A 575 3.38 10.79 13.78
CA ILE A 575 3.13 11.33 12.44
C ILE A 575 2.38 12.65 12.56
N ALA A 576 2.69 13.60 11.66
CA ALA A 576 1.91 14.79 11.39
C ALA A 576 1.86 15.05 9.88
N MET A 577 0.65 15.05 9.32
CA MET A 577 0.42 15.27 7.89
C MET A 577 -0.66 16.31 7.66
N ALA A 578 -0.49 17.13 6.62
CA ALA A 578 -1.50 18.06 6.12
C ALA A 578 -1.89 17.68 4.68
N ARG A 579 -3.18 17.80 4.37
CA ARG A 579 -3.73 17.52 3.05
C ARG A 579 -4.77 18.57 2.67
N ARG A 580 -4.79 18.98 1.40
CA ARG A 580 -5.71 20.00 0.89
C ARG A 580 -6.66 19.43 -0.16
N LYS A 581 -7.91 19.88 -0.07
CA LYS A 581 -8.90 19.74 -1.13
C LYS A 581 -9.62 21.08 -1.33
N GLY A 582 -9.55 21.64 -2.53
CA GLY A 582 -10.02 22.99 -2.78
C GLY A 582 -9.32 24.00 -1.86
N ASP A 583 -10.10 24.77 -1.12
CA ASP A 583 -9.60 25.80 -0.19
C ASP A 583 -9.51 25.31 1.27
N VAL A 584 -9.77 24.01 1.52
CA VAL A 584 -9.79 23.44 2.87
C VAL A 584 -8.58 22.54 3.08
N TRP A 585 -7.89 22.74 4.19
CA TRP A 585 -6.83 21.85 4.65
C TRP A 585 -7.32 20.96 5.79
N TYR A 586 -6.80 19.77 5.83
CA TYR A 586 -7.00 18.81 6.92
C TYR A 586 -5.64 18.42 7.46
N VAL A 587 -5.51 18.34 8.79
CA VAL A 587 -4.27 17.89 9.44
C VAL A 587 -4.60 16.71 10.34
N GLY A 588 -3.81 15.64 10.22
CA GLY A 588 -3.89 14.48 11.09
C GLY A 588 -2.58 14.25 11.81
N THR A 589 -2.64 13.98 13.11
CA THR A 589 -1.48 13.58 13.92
C THR A 589 -1.77 12.32 14.70
N LEU A 590 -0.77 11.43 14.78
CA LEU A 590 -0.84 10.16 15.52
C LEU A 590 0.37 10.05 16.44
N SER A 591 0.21 9.47 17.63
CA SER A 591 1.30 9.16 18.56
C SER A 591 1.33 7.65 18.89
N ASP A 592 2.50 7.14 19.25
CA ASP A 592 2.67 5.83 19.88
C ASP A 592 2.08 5.84 21.32
N TRP A 593 2.45 4.87 22.15
CA TRP A 593 2.04 4.82 23.57
C TRP A 593 2.76 5.84 24.47
N LYS A 594 3.26 6.93 23.91
CA LYS A 594 3.81 8.06 24.65
C LYS A 594 2.97 9.30 24.41
N ALA A 595 2.53 9.94 25.49
CA ALA A 595 1.93 11.25 25.39
C ALA A 595 2.93 12.25 24.79
N ARG A 596 2.49 13.07 23.85
CA ARG A 596 3.34 14.02 23.12
C ARG A 596 2.67 15.38 22.96
N THR A 597 3.49 16.41 22.92
CA THR A 597 3.12 17.73 22.42
C THR A 597 3.90 17.98 21.14
N LEU A 598 3.21 18.21 20.03
CA LEU A 598 3.82 18.61 18.78
C LEU A 598 3.58 20.10 18.52
N THR A 599 4.54 20.74 17.88
CA THR A 599 4.38 22.09 17.32
C THR A 599 4.21 21.94 15.81
N LEU A 600 2.98 22.12 15.34
CA LEU A 600 2.69 22.08 13.91
C LEU A 600 3.10 23.39 13.25
N ASP A 601 3.89 23.29 12.20
CA ASP A 601 4.21 24.42 11.32
C ASP A 601 3.17 24.50 10.21
N LEU A 602 2.29 25.51 10.31
CA LEU A 602 1.22 25.76 9.37
C LEU A 602 1.58 26.85 8.33
N SER A 603 2.87 27.08 8.08
CA SER A 603 3.34 28.09 7.11
C SER A 603 2.87 27.83 5.66
N PHE A 604 2.51 26.59 5.33
CA PHE A 604 1.92 26.21 4.06
C PHE A 604 0.55 26.85 3.78
N LEU A 605 -0.14 27.35 4.80
CA LEU A 605 -1.44 28.03 4.64
C LEU A 605 -1.34 29.38 3.88
N GLY A 606 -0.15 29.95 3.79
CA GLY A 606 0.05 31.26 3.19
C GLY A 606 -0.56 32.41 4.01
N GLU A 607 -0.69 33.58 3.36
CA GLU A 607 -1.23 34.79 3.99
C GLU A 607 -2.76 34.71 4.18
N GLY A 608 -3.28 35.57 5.09
CA GLY A 608 -4.70 35.71 5.38
C GLY A 608 -5.11 35.14 6.72
N ALA A 609 -6.36 35.35 7.09
CA ALA A 609 -6.96 34.81 8.31
C ALA A 609 -7.48 33.39 8.04
N TRP A 610 -7.16 32.49 8.94
CA TRP A 610 -7.58 31.09 8.89
C TRP A 610 -8.20 30.68 10.22
N LYS A 611 -9.20 29.82 10.19
CA LYS A 611 -9.79 29.15 11.33
C LYS A 611 -9.40 27.68 11.35
N ALA A 612 -9.17 27.14 12.54
CA ALA A 612 -8.93 25.72 12.74
C ALA A 612 -10.00 25.14 13.66
N GLU A 613 -10.74 24.18 13.15
CA GLU A 613 -11.60 23.28 13.91
C GLU A 613 -10.75 22.09 14.33
N ILE A 614 -10.63 21.84 15.62
CA ILE A 614 -9.66 20.92 16.22
C ILE A 614 -10.39 19.89 17.06
N TYR A 615 -10.19 18.62 16.73
CA TYR A 615 -10.55 17.45 17.53
C TYR A 615 -9.28 16.91 18.16
N LYS A 616 -9.16 16.99 19.47
CA LYS A 616 -7.97 16.55 20.22
C LYS A 616 -8.35 15.74 21.45
N ASP A 617 -7.45 14.88 21.87
CA ASP A 617 -7.60 14.08 23.08
C ASP A 617 -7.96 14.95 24.28
N GLY A 618 -8.95 14.50 25.05
CA GLY A 618 -9.34 15.10 26.31
C GLY A 618 -8.33 14.82 27.43
N VAL A 619 -8.49 15.50 28.55
CA VAL A 619 -7.56 15.36 29.68
C VAL A 619 -7.59 13.98 30.35
N ASN A 620 -8.62 13.19 30.11
CA ASN A 620 -8.76 11.83 30.63
C ASN A 620 -8.65 10.74 29.54
N ALA A 621 -8.19 11.07 28.34
CA ALA A 621 -8.13 10.13 27.22
C ALA A 621 -7.19 8.94 27.47
N ASP A 622 -6.23 9.07 28.39
CA ASP A 622 -5.37 8.00 28.90
C ASP A 622 -6.14 6.88 29.63
N ARG A 623 -7.34 7.18 30.15
CA ARG A 623 -8.22 6.24 30.88
C ARG A 623 -9.55 6.02 30.19
N ILE A 624 -10.04 7.03 29.49
CA ILE A 624 -11.30 7.03 28.75
C ILE A 624 -10.99 7.39 27.30
N PRO A 625 -10.61 6.44 26.45
CA PRO A 625 -10.13 6.72 25.09
C PRO A 625 -11.10 7.49 24.20
N ALA A 626 -12.39 7.49 24.55
CA ALA A 626 -13.43 8.26 23.88
C ALA A 626 -13.51 9.73 24.37
N ASP A 627 -12.71 10.12 25.38
CA ASP A 627 -12.67 11.51 25.86
C ASP A 627 -11.91 12.40 24.88
N TYR A 628 -12.61 13.38 24.31
CA TYR A 628 -12.05 14.35 23.39
C TYR A 628 -12.66 15.74 23.60
N THR A 629 -12.01 16.74 23.02
CA THR A 629 -12.54 18.10 22.96
C THR A 629 -12.56 18.57 21.51
N ARG A 630 -13.65 19.28 21.15
CA ARG A 630 -13.75 20.02 19.89
C ARG A 630 -13.68 21.51 20.17
N THR A 631 -12.81 22.20 19.46
CA THR A 631 -12.65 23.66 19.57
C THR A 631 -12.48 24.30 18.20
N VAL A 632 -12.92 25.54 18.04
CA VAL A 632 -12.63 26.36 16.87
C VAL A 632 -11.82 27.56 17.32
N ILE A 633 -10.68 27.76 16.69
CA ILE A 633 -9.77 28.88 16.99
C ILE A 633 -9.38 29.63 15.73
N ASP A 634 -8.95 30.85 15.85
CA ASP A 634 -8.20 31.53 14.80
C ASP A 634 -6.76 30.96 14.77
N VAL A 635 -6.26 30.64 13.58
CA VAL A 635 -4.87 30.15 13.43
C VAL A 635 -3.91 31.27 13.83
N PRO A 636 -2.95 31.02 14.73
CA PRO A 636 -1.97 32.02 15.17
C PRO A 636 -1.24 32.68 13.99
N GLN A 637 -0.88 33.97 14.17
CA GLN A 637 -0.19 34.73 13.11
C GLN A 637 1.19 34.16 12.76
N ASP A 638 1.88 33.61 13.76
CA ASP A 638 3.19 32.94 13.58
C ASP A 638 3.09 31.54 12.93
N ARG A 639 1.87 31.11 12.60
CA ARG A 639 1.59 29.79 12.01
C ARG A 639 2.09 28.60 12.83
N LYS A 640 2.24 28.76 14.14
CA LYS A 640 2.61 27.68 15.05
C LYS A 640 1.42 27.24 15.88
N LEU A 641 1.08 25.97 15.83
CA LEU A 641 -0.02 25.40 16.60
C LEU A 641 0.48 24.24 17.47
N PHE A 642 0.22 24.34 18.78
CA PHE A 642 0.56 23.28 19.72
C PHE A 642 -0.59 22.28 19.83
N VAL A 643 -0.30 21.02 19.62
CA VAL A 643 -1.26 19.91 19.79
C VAL A 643 -0.73 18.90 20.79
N ASN A 644 -1.56 18.59 21.79
CA ASN A 644 -1.27 17.59 22.81
C ASN A 644 -2.00 16.30 22.44
N MET A 645 -1.29 15.18 22.49
CA MET A 645 -1.82 13.83 22.28
C MET A 645 -1.59 13.00 23.53
N ALA A 646 -2.58 12.20 23.91
CA ALA A 646 -2.46 11.20 24.98
C ALA A 646 -1.62 10.00 24.51
N GLU A 647 -1.43 9.00 25.39
CA GLU A 647 -0.87 7.70 25.03
C GLU A 647 -1.79 7.01 24.00
N GLY A 648 -1.25 6.58 22.86
CA GLY A 648 -2.04 6.04 21.76
C GLY A 648 -2.97 7.07 21.13
N GLY A 649 -2.66 8.34 21.31
CA GLY A 649 -3.51 9.46 20.96
C GLY A 649 -3.39 9.95 19.53
N GLY A 650 -4.21 10.95 19.22
CA GLY A 650 -4.21 11.67 17.96
C GLY A 650 -4.86 13.04 18.04
N CYS A 651 -4.73 13.78 16.95
CA CYS A 651 -5.45 15.04 16.77
C CYS A 651 -5.81 15.20 15.31
N ALA A 652 -7.03 15.63 15.04
CA ALA A 652 -7.53 15.88 13.69
C ALA A 652 -8.02 17.32 13.58
N LEU A 653 -7.64 18.00 12.49
CA LEU A 653 -8.01 19.40 12.25
C LEU A 653 -8.64 19.56 10.86
N LYS A 654 -9.58 20.50 10.79
CA LYS A 654 -10.06 21.10 9.54
C LYS A 654 -9.74 22.59 9.57
N ILE A 655 -9.01 23.08 8.57
CA ILE A 655 -8.53 24.47 8.49
C ILE A 655 -9.13 25.13 7.27
N TYR A 656 -9.79 26.25 7.45
CA TYR A 656 -10.55 26.94 6.40
C TYR A 656 -10.53 28.46 6.62
N ARG A 657 -10.94 29.21 5.60
CA ARG A 657 -11.09 30.69 5.66
C ARG A 657 -12.49 31.10 6.07
#